data_5f6eb90aeeb0ddccaf8bc6a9a182e5e5
#
_entry.id   5f6eb90aeeb0ddccaf8bc6a9a182e5e5
#
_cell.length_a   1.000
_cell.length_b   1.000
_cell.length_c   1.000
_cell.angle_alpha   90.00
_cell.angle_beta   90.00
_cell.angle_gamma   90.00
#
_symmetry.space_group_name_H-M   'P 1'
#
loop_
_entity.id
_entity.type
_entity.pdbx_description
1 polymer ?
#
loop_
_entity_poly.entity_id
_entity_poly.type
_entity_poly.pdbx_seq_one_letter_code
_entity_poly.pdbx_strand_id
1 'polypeptide(L)'
;MANDKIVIHGARAHNLKDIDVTIPRDKLVVITGLSGSGKSSLAFDTLYAEGQRRYVESLSAYARQFLGQMQKPDVDSIDGLSPAISIDQKTTSKNPRSTVGTVTEINDYLRLLWARVGEPICPNDGTPIASQTVEQMVDRIQKLPERTKLQILSPIVRQKKGEHKKIFEKIKREGFVRVRVDGDIHDISETFELNKNQQHTIEIVIDRIVVKSGDRSRLFDSFEAALRLSGGYAIADVIGGEPIMFSEHYACPICGFTVGELEPRLFSFNAPQGACPDCEGLGIKLEVDEDLVVPDKSLTLAEGALAPWNPISSQYYPEMLKQACEQLEIPMDVPYEDLSKADQQTVLYGSNGKTFHFHYQNDFGGVRDVDAMFEGVINNVDRRYHETNSDFTRDVMRKYMTELTCQTCHGFRLNRKALSVKVGGEHIGMVSDLAIGKELDFFNELSLSEQSLVIAKPILKEIRDRLSFLQNVGLAYLTLSRSARTLSGGEAQRIRLATQIGSNLSGVLYILDEPSIGLHQRDNDRLIGSLKKMRDLGNTLIVVEHDEDTMRAADYIVDIGPGAGENGGEVMAAGTPKQVARSRKSLTGQYLSGKRFIPLPETRRPGNGKKIRITGAAENNLKQIDVDFPLGEFVVVTGVSGSGKSTLVNDVLKRVLAQKLNRNSEKPGKYKSVSGIKNIERLVNIDQSPIGRTPRSNPATYTGVFDNIRDLFAQTNEAKLRGYKKGRFSFNTKGGRCEACHGDGILKIEMNFLPDVFVPCEVCHGKQYNSETLEVEYKGKNIADVLQMTASEAVKFFEPIPKIRRKLQTLVDVGLGYVKLGQPATTLSGGEAQRMKLASELHKQQSGKNFYILDEPTTGLHSEDIRRLIGVLDRLVDAGNTVLIIEHNLDVVKSADYLIDLGPEGGDGGGTIVATGTPEQVAEVAESYTGQYLKPVLERDRAREATAPAK
;
A
#
# COMPACT_ATOMS: atom_id res chain seq x y z
N MET A 1 29.88 16.25 31.32
CA MET A 1 28.47 16.40 31.71
C MET A 1 27.66 15.96 30.53
N ALA A 2 26.75 15.05 30.69
CA ALA A 2 25.86 14.65 29.61
C ALA A 2 25.04 15.89 29.24
N ASN A 3 24.93 16.17 27.93
CA ASN A 3 24.22 17.36 27.46
C ASN A 3 22.71 17.06 27.53
N ASP A 4 22.00 17.56 28.55
CA ASP A 4 20.60 17.27 28.84
C ASP A 4 19.64 17.91 27.83
N LYS A 5 20.18 18.65 26.84
CA LYS A 5 19.40 19.43 25.90
C LYS A 5 20.01 19.37 24.51
N ILE A 6 19.15 19.44 23.51
CA ILE A 6 19.51 19.75 22.11
C ILE A 6 19.31 21.27 21.96
N VAL A 7 20.36 21.98 21.56
CA VAL A 7 20.31 23.44 21.36
C VAL A 7 20.56 23.72 19.89
N ILE A 8 19.62 24.39 19.26
CA ILE A 8 19.64 24.80 17.86
C ILE A 8 19.84 26.30 17.84
N HIS A 9 20.84 26.76 17.07
CA HIS A 9 21.12 28.20 16.87
C HIS A 9 20.97 28.55 15.39
N GLY A 10 20.20 29.60 15.14
CA GLY A 10 20.11 30.20 13.80
C GLY A 10 19.51 29.29 12.73
N ALA A 11 18.41 28.59 13.00
CA ALA A 11 17.75 27.76 11.98
C ALA A 11 17.00 28.62 10.97
N ARG A 12 17.36 28.47 9.66
CA ARG A 12 16.84 29.25 8.52
C ARG A 12 16.30 28.38 7.39
N ALA A 13 16.16 27.05 7.61
CA ALA A 13 15.66 26.16 6.57
C ALA A 13 14.24 26.56 6.12
N HIS A 14 14.05 26.69 4.81
CA HIS A 14 12.81 27.11 4.16
C HIS A 14 12.22 28.43 4.66
N ASN A 15 11.16 28.38 5.48
CA ASN A 15 10.48 29.56 6.01
C ASN A 15 10.85 29.89 7.46
N LEU A 16 11.78 29.18 8.06
CA LEU A 16 12.26 29.48 9.41
C LEU A 16 13.01 30.81 9.44
N LYS A 17 12.73 31.64 10.44
CA LYS A 17 13.21 33.00 10.55
C LYS A 17 14.34 33.13 11.56
N ASP A 18 15.49 32.48 11.30
CA ASP A 18 16.68 32.54 12.15
C ASP A 18 16.38 32.26 13.61
N ILE A 19 15.74 31.09 13.86
CA ILE A 19 15.21 30.76 15.17
C ILE A 19 16.20 29.99 16.03
N ASP A 20 16.23 30.31 17.33
CA ASP A 20 16.89 29.55 18.38
C ASP A 20 15.88 28.68 19.13
N VAL A 21 16.19 27.39 19.27
CA VAL A 21 15.29 26.44 19.95
C VAL A 21 16.10 25.53 20.87
N THR A 22 15.62 25.40 22.10
CA THR A 22 16.16 24.43 23.06
C THR A 22 15.15 23.34 23.35
N ILE A 23 15.55 22.09 23.13
CA ILE A 23 14.72 20.90 23.27
C ILE A 23 15.32 20.01 24.37
N PRO A 24 14.57 19.58 25.40
CA PRO A 24 15.08 18.66 26.41
C PRO A 24 15.29 17.27 25.81
N ARG A 25 16.36 16.57 26.22
CA ARG A 25 16.63 15.16 25.85
C ARG A 25 15.86 14.22 26.75
N ASP A 26 15.70 12.97 26.25
CA ASP A 26 15.03 11.85 26.96
C ASP A 26 13.59 12.23 27.37
N LYS A 27 12.92 12.95 26.47
CA LYS A 27 11.57 13.47 26.61
C LYS A 27 10.74 13.22 25.35
N LEU A 28 9.43 13.19 25.54
CA LEU A 28 8.45 13.27 24.47
C LEU A 28 8.18 14.75 24.17
N VAL A 29 8.67 15.22 23.05
CA VAL A 29 8.56 16.61 22.58
C VAL A 29 7.63 16.68 21.39
N VAL A 30 6.64 17.55 21.44
CA VAL A 30 5.74 17.81 20.33
C VAL A 30 6.10 19.14 19.65
N ILE A 31 6.30 19.11 18.32
CA ILE A 31 6.40 20.32 17.50
C ILE A 31 5.04 20.52 16.83
N THR A 32 4.40 21.66 17.10
CA THR A 32 3.05 21.95 16.60
C THR A 32 2.96 23.35 15.98
N GLY A 33 1.78 23.72 15.48
CA GLY A 33 1.50 25.02 14.85
C GLY A 33 0.65 24.86 13.58
N LEU A 34 0.28 25.95 12.93
CA LEU A 34 -0.53 25.94 11.71
C LEU A 34 0.10 25.13 10.58
N SER A 35 -0.72 24.62 9.65
CA SER A 35 -0.23 23.99 8.42
C SER A 35 0.64 24.98 7.63
N GLY A 36 1.85 24.55 7.21
CA GLY A 36 2.82 25.44 6.53
C GLY A 36 3.57 26.43 7.43
N SER A 37 3.51 26.30 8.77
CA SER A 37 4.20 27.21 9.69
C SER A 37 5.72 26.99 9.80
N GLY A 38 6.26 25.85 9.31
CA GLY A 38 7.69 25.52 9.41
C GLY A 38 8.02 24.36 10.36
N LYS A 39 7.02 23.63 10.87
CA LYS A 39 7.20 22.46 11.75
C LYS A 39 8.12 21.40 11.17
N SER A 40 7.79 20.96 9.97
CA SER A 40 8.56 19.91 9.25
C SER A 40 9.95 20.43 8.87
N SER A 41 10.09 21.74 8.55
CA SER A 41 11.39 22.36 8.30
C SER A 41 12.31 22.30 9.52
N LEU A 42 11.78 22.50 10.73
CA LEU A 42 12.56 22.36 11.96
C LEU A 42 12.85 20.88 12.26
N ALA A 43 11.85 20.00 12.20
CA ALA A 43 11.98 18.60 12.61
C ALA A 43 12.82 17.78 11.60
N PHE A 44 12.47 17.86 10.31
CA PHE A 44 13.07 16.99 9.28
C PHE A 44 14.21 17.69 8.53
N ASP A 45 13.99 18.89 7.99
CA ASP A 45 14.97 19.56 7.15
C ASP A 45 16.13 20.18 7.95
N THR A 46 15.98 20.34 9.28
CA THR A 46 17.03 20.84 10.18
C THR A 46 17.57 19.74 11.11
N LEU A 47 16.77 19.24 12.05
CA LEU A 47 17.24 18.29 13.09
C LEU A 47 17.61 16.93 12.52
N TYR A 48 16.68 16.31 11.76
CA TYR A 48 16.94 14.99 11.16
C TYR A 48 18.06 15.06 10.13
N ALA A 49 18.03 16.05 9.23
CA ALA A 49 19.03 16.21 8.18
C ALA A 49 20.44 16.36 8.77
N GLU A 50 20.62 17.16 9.83
CA GLU A 50 21.92 17.32 10.48
C GLU A 50 22.32 16.05 11.25
N GLY A 51 21.41 15.39 11.93
CA GLY A 51 21.68 14.13 12.63
C GLY A 51 22.12 13.03 11.68
N GLN A 52 21.45 12.88 10.55
CA GLN A 52 21.81 11.92 9.52
C GLN A 52 23.13 12.29 8.83
N ARG A 53 23.34 13.58 8.53
CA ARG A 53 24.61 14.06 7.94
C ARG A 53 25.81 13.69 8.83
N ARG A 54 25.75 13.97 10.14
CA ARG A 54 26.79 13.60 11.10
C ARG A 54 27.03 12.10 11.18
N TYR A 55 25.95 11.31 11.12
CA TYR A 55 26.04 9.85 11.12
C TYR A 55 26.75 9.36 9.85
N VAL A 56 26.36 9.85 8.66
CA VAL A 56 27.00 9.49 7.39
C VAL A 56 28.47 9.92 7.34
N GLU A 57 28.79 11.10 7.88
CA GLU A 57 30.19 11.57 7.99
C GLU A 57 31.07 10.70 8.88
N SER A 58 30.48 10.03 9.87
CA SER A 58 31.20 9.09 10.75
C SER A 58 31.54 7.75 10.08
N LEU A 59 30.91 7.44 8.94
CA LEU A 59 31.13 6.20 8.19
C LEU A 59 32.41 6.25 7.35
N SER A 60 32.88 5.07 6.91
CA SER A 60 34.05 4.96 6.03
C SER A 60 33.86 5.72 4.71
N ALA A 61 34.96 6.16 4.09
CA ALA A 61 34.93 6.84 2.78
C ALA A 61 34.20 6.02 1.71
N TYR A 62 34.37 4.69 1.74
CA TYR A 62 33.67 3.77 0.85
C TYR A 62 32.16 3.80 1.04
N ALA A 63 31.66 3.71 2.28
CA ALA A 63 30.23 3.76 2.58
C ALA A 63 29.60 5.11 2.18
N ARG A 64 30.34 6.21 2.35
CA ARG A 64 29.89 7.56 1.94
C ARG A 64 29.69 7.71 0.43
N GLN A 65 30.46 7.01 -0.40
CA GLN A 65 30.27 7.03 -1.86
C GLN A 65 28.91 6.48 -2.29
N PHE A 66 28.36 5.50 -1.56
CA PHE A 66 27.06 4.91 -1.85
C PHE A 66 25.88 5.69 -1.27
N LEU A 67 26.10 6.40 -0.16
CA LEU A 67 25.04 7.14 0.52
C LEU A 67 24.85 8.58 0.00
N GLY A 68 25.79 9.05 -0.80
CA GLY A 68 25.82 10.43 -1.34
C GLY A 68 26.25 11.46 -0.30
N GLN A 69 26.60 12.66 -0.79
CA GLN A 69 26.86 13.80 0.09
C GLN A 69 25.54 14.46 0.46
N MET A 70 25.23 14.47 1.74
CA MET A 70 24.08 15.22 2.28
C MET A 70 24.43 16.70 2.38
N GLN A 71 23.55 17.56 1.90
CA GLN A 71 23.70 19.00 2.06
C GLN A 71 23.57 19.37 3.53
N LYS A 72 24.43 20.26 4.01
CA LYS A 72 24.31 20.81 5.36
C LYS A 72 23.01 21.66 5.41
N PRO A 73 22.15 21.44 6.40
CA PRO A 73 20.98 22.31 6.58
C PRO A 73 21.42 23.74 6.88
N ASP A 74 20.59 24.71 6.54
CA ASP A 74 20.83 26.13 6.84
C ASP A 74 20.58 26.42 8.32
N VAL A 75 21.61 26.20 9.11
CA VAL A 75 21.65 26.37 10.57
C VAL A 75 23.07 26.70 11.00
N ASP A 76 23.21 27.57 11.97
CA ASP A 76 24.53 27.96 12.50
C ASP A 76 25.17 26.77 13.23
N SER A 77 24.52 26.26 14.25
CA SER A 77 24.96 25.08 15.00
C SER A 77 23.81 24.31 15.65
N ILE A 78 24.04 23.01 15.86
CA ILE A 78 23.19 22.16 16.70
C ILE A 78 24.07 21.39 17.67
N ASP A 79 23.86 21.61 18.97
CA ASP A 79 24.56 20.92 20.05
C ASP A 79 23.70 19.86 20.71
N GLY A 80 24.32 18.82 21.23
CA GLY A 80 23.63 17.74 21.97
C GLY A 80 22.83 16.76 21.11
N LEU A 81 23.03 16.74 19.79
CA LEU A 81 22.30 15.88 18.86
C LEU A 81 22.76 14.43 18.99
N SER A 82 21.82 13.49 19.14
CA SER A 82 22.01 12.04 19.08
C SER A 82 21.84 11.51 17.64
N PRO A 83 22.26 10.25 17.34
CA PRO A 83 21.89 9.62 16.08
C PRO A 83 20.38 9.69 15.87
N ALA A 84 19.96 10.15 14.69
CA ALA A 84 18.56 10.43 14.40
C ALA A 84 17.94 9.39 13.48
N ILE A 85 16.72 8.95 13.80
CA ILE A 85 15.89 8.05 12.99
C ILE A 85 14.57 8.77 12.67
N SER A 86 14.24 8.84 11.38
CA SER A 86 12.98 9.41 10.90
C SER A 86 11.95 8.32 10.63
N ILE A 87 10.71 8.57 11.05
CA ILE A 87 9.54 7.74 10.73
C ILE A 87 8.50 8.63 10.05
N ASP A 88 8.67 8.79 8.75
CA ASP A 88 7.80 9.61 7.88
C ASP A 88 6.63 8.82 7.29
N GLN A 89 5.67 9.55 6.71
CA GLN A 89 4.46 8.98 6.11
C GLN A 89 4.65 8.57 4.63
N LYS A 90 5.72 9.01 3.96
CA LYS A 90 5.78 9.12 2.51
C LYS A 90 5.99 7.84 1.69
N THR A 91 6.23 6.66 2.24
CA THR A 91 6.57 5.49 1.41
C THR A 91 5.84 4.22 1.80
N THR A 92 4.71 3.95 1.14
CA THR A 92 4.25 2.58 0.97
C THR A 92 5.14 1.89 -0.07
N SER A 93 5.66 0.71 0.25
CA SER A 93 6.44 -0.09 -0.71
C SER A 93 5.60 -0.41 -1.93
N LYS A 94 6.08 -0.06 -3.13
CA LYS A 94 5.43 -0.44 -4.39
C LYS A 94 5.73 -1.89 -4.81
N ASN A 95 6.62 -2.58 -4.09
CA ASN A 95 7.01 -3.94 -4.41
C ASN A 95 5.85 -4.91 -4.06
N PRO A 96 5.30 -5.66 -5.03
CA PRO A 96 4.18 -6.59 -4.79
C PRO A 96 4.56 -7.79 -3.91
N ARG A 97 5.85 -8.05 -3.73
CA ARG A 97 6.38 -9.12 -2.87
C ARG A 97 6.54 -8.70 -1.42
N SER A 98 6.46 -7.39 -1.10
CA SER A 98 6.52 -6.92 0.29
C SER A 98 5.20 -7.17 1.00
N THR A 99 5.29 -7.79 2.19
CA THR A 99 4.15 -8.03 3.10
C THR A 99 4.41 -7.40 4.45
N VAL A 100 3.38 -7.28 5.29
CA VAL A 100 3.54 -6.85 6.69
C VAL A 100 4.61 -7.69 7.38
N GLY A 101 4.55 -9.03 7.25
CA GLY A 101 5.52 -9.95 7.86
C GLY A 101 6.96 -9.75 7.39
N THR A 102 7.18 -9.37 6.11
CA THR A 102 8.54 -9.10 5.61
C THR A 102 9.07 -7.73 6.05
N VAL A 103 8.21 -6.73 6.13
CA VAL A 103 8.59 -5.37 6.57
C VAL A 103 8.91 -5.33 8.07
N THR A 104 8.21 -6.15 8.87
CA THR A 104 8.42 -6.27 10.31
C THR A 104 9.51 -7.27 10.69
N GLU A 105 10.11 -7.97 9.70
CA GLU A 105 11.06 -9.07 9.88
C GLU A 105 10.49 -10.29 10.63
N ILE A 106 9.21 -10.27 11.03
CA ILE A 106 8.57 -11.41 11.72
C ILE A 106 8.62 -12.67 10.85
N ASN A 107 8.46 -12.50 9.54
CA ASN A 107 8.51 -13.61 8.58
C ASN A 107 9.83 -14.38 8.63
N ASP A 108 10.95 -13.74 8.97
CA ASP A 108 12.25 -14.39 9.07
C ASP A 108 12.31 -15.31 10.30
N TYR A 109 11.71 -14.89 11.42
CA TYR A 109 11.58 -15.72 12.61
C TYR A 109 10.57 -16.86 12.41
N LEU A 110 9.47 -16.62 11.70
CA LEU A 110 8.52 -17.69 11.34
C LEU A 110 9.20 -18.76 10.48
N ARG A 111 9.93 -18.37 9.45
CA ARG A 111 10.68 -19.29 8.58
C ARG A 111 11.68 -20.11 9.37
N LEU A 112 12.37 -19.47 10.33
CA LEU A 112 13.31 -20.16 11.20
C LEU A 112 12.59 -21.14 12.14
N LEU A 113 11.44 -20.76 12.71
CA LEU A 113 10.64 -21.63 13.58
C LEU A 113 10.18 -22.88 12.83
N TRP A 114 9.54 -22.72 11.66
CA TRP A 114 9.08 -23.85 10.84
C TRP A 114 10.22 -24.74 10.36
N ALA A 115 11.39 -24.18 10.08
CA ALA A 115 12.55 -24.97 9.67
C ALA A 115 13.16 -25.79 10.84
N ARG A 116 13.01 -25.35 12.09
CA ARG A 116 13.68 -25.97 13.25
C ARG A 116 12.78 -26.92 14.04
N VAL A 117 11.50 -26.60 14.16
CA VAL A 117 10.54 -27.39 14.98
C VAL A 117 9.31 -27.83 14.20
N GLY A 118 9.28 -27.57 12.89
CA GLY A 118 8.16 -27.94 12.03
C GLY A 118 8.10 -29.45 11.79
N GLU A 119 6.89 -29.97 11.80
CA GLU A 119 6.55 -31.37 11.55
C GLU A 119 5.98 -31.52 10.14
N PRO A 120 6.71 -32.16 9.21
CA PRO A 120 6.17 -32.43 7.88
C PRO A 120 5.05 -33.46 7.92
N ILE A 121 3.95 -33.14 7.27
CA ILE A 121 2.78 -34.02 7.12
C ILE A 121 2.50 -34.21 5.64
N CYS A 122 2.27 -35.47 5.21
CA CYS A 122 1.97 -35.74 3.81
C CYS A 122 0.65 -35.07 3.38
N PRO A 123 0.67 -34.21 2.35
CA PRO A 123 -0.55 -33.54 1.90
C PRO A 123 -1.52 -34.46 1.13
N ASN A 124 -1.12 -35.71 0.82
CA ASN A 124 -1.97 -36.65 0.09
C ASN A 124 -2.77 -37.57 1.04
N ASP A 125 -2.16 -37.98 2.14
CA ASP A 125 -2.70 -39.04 3.02
C ASP A 125 -2.65 -38.67 4.52
N GLY A 126 -2.10 -37.50 4.88
CA GLY A 126 -2.03 -37.04 6.26
C GLY A 126 -0.97 -37.75 7.14
N THR A 127 -0.13 -38.60 6.56
CA THR A 127 0.91 -39.34 7.32
C THR A 127 2.01 -38.39 7.79
N PRO A 128 2.46 -38.42 9.06
CA PRO A 128 3.64 -37.72 9.50
C PRO A 128 4.89 -38.20 8.75
N ILE A 129 5.67 -37.27 8.24
CA ILE A 129 6.89 -37.55 7.49
C ILE A 129 8.10 -37.29 8.41
N ALA A 130 8.89 -38.29 8.65
CA ALA A 130 10.13 -38.19 9.43
C ALA A 130 11.34 -38.56 8.58
N SER A 131 12.47 -37.88 8.82
CA SER A 131 13.77 -38.39 8.36
C SER A 131 14.19 -39.54 9.27
N GLN A 132 14.79 -40.57 8.71
CA GLN A 132 15.22 -41.73 9.45
C GLN A 132 16.74 -41.82 9.44
N THR A 133 17.36 -41.98 10.61
CA THR A 133 18.78 -42.31 10.64
C THR A 133 19.01 -43.78 10.27
N VAL A 134 20.23 -44.09 9.86
CA VAL A 134 20.59 -45.47 9.50
C VAL A 134 20.30 -46.42 10.66
N GLU A 135 20.56 -46.00 11.92
CA GLU A 135 20.26 -46.79 13.13
C GLU A 135 18.77 -47.11 13.24
N GLN A 136 17.92 -46.12 13.01
CA GLN A 136 16.46 -46.33 13.06
C GLN A 136 15.96 -47.26 11.94
N MET A 137 16.56 -47.17 10.75
CA MET A 137 16.25 -48.07 9.65
C MET A 137 16.63 -49.53 10.02
N VAL A 138 17.82 -49.75 10.57
CA VAL A 138 18.28 -51.01 11.04
C VAL A 138 17.40 -51.57 12.16
N ASP A 139 17.06 -50.73 13.17
CA ASP A 139 16.20 -51.11 14.28
C ASP A 139 14.81 -51.54 13.81
N ARG A 140 14.27 -50.88 12.76
CA ARG A 140 12.97 -51.26 12.15
C ARG A 140 13.04 -52.59 11.44
N ILE A 141 14.13 -52.91 10.76
CA ILE A 141 14.34 -54.21 10.11
C ILE A 141 14.57 -55.33 11.14
N GLN A 142 15.28 -55.07 12.22
CA GLN A 142 15.49 -56.04 13.27
C GLN A 142 14.24 -56.41 14.08
N LYS A 143 13.18 -55.60 14.03
CA LYS A 143 11.87 -55.92 14.58
C LYS A 143 11.03 -56.85 13.72
N LEU A 144 11.47 -57.18 12.50
CA LEU A 144 10.81 -58.17 11.68
C LEU A 144 11.05 -59.59 12.25
N PRO A 145 10.13 -60.56 11.96
CA PRO A 145 10.32 -61.95 12.45
C PRO A 145 11.70 -62.52 12.03
N GLU A 146 12.28 -63.29 12.93
CA GLU A 146 13.55 -64.02 12.63
C GLU A 146 13.40 -64.88 11.39
N ARG A 147 14.44 -64.95 10.56
CA ARG A 147 14.51 -65.61 9.25
C ARG A 147 13.71 -64.94 8.13
N THR A 148 13.20 -63.74 8.32
CA THR A 148 12.64 -62.96 7.20
C THR A 148 13.70 -62.71 6.14
N LYS A 149 13.42 -63.09 4.88
CA LYS A 149 14.32 -62.84 3.78
C LYS A 149 14.00 -61.50 3.17
N LEU A 150 15.00 -60.65 3.01
CA LEU A 150 14.86 -59.35 2.39
C LEU A 150 16.09 -59.00 1.54
N GLN A 151 15.94 -58.06 0.66
CA GLN A 151 17.03 -57.44 -0.09
C GLN A 151 17.00 -55.92 0.10
N ILE A 152 18.21 -55.37 0.29
CA ILE A 152 18.39 -53.93 0.40
C ILE A 152 18.64 -53.38 -1.01
N LEU A 153 17.80 -52.47 -1.46
CA LEU A 153 17.87 -51.88 -2.78
C LEU A 153 18.17 -50.38 -2.70
N SER A 154 18.96 -49.90 -3.65
CA SER A 154 19.24 -48.48 -3.82
C SER A 154 18.52 -47.97 -5.08
N PRO A 155 17.46 -47.14 -4.98
CA PRO A 155 16.70 -46.65 -6.13
C PRO A 155 17.42 -45.49 -6.82
N ILE A 156 18.07 -45.76 -7.95
CA ILE A 156 18.87 -44.78 -8.72
C ILE A 156 18.00 -44.01 -9.72
N VAL A 157 17.05 -44.70 -10.35
CA VAL A 157 16.08 -44.10 -11.29
C VAL A 157 14.67 -44.38 -10.79
N ARG A 158 13.83 -43.37 -10.65
CA ARG A 158 12.46 -43.55 -10.23
C ARG A 158 11.53 -42.94 -11.28
N GLN A 159 10.79 -43.77 -11.98
CA GLN A 159 9.78 -43.40 -12.98
C GLN A 159 10.25 -42.28 -13.94
N LYS A 160 11.48 -42.39 -14.45
CA LYS A 160 12.03 -41.43 -15.42
C LYS A 160 12.11 -42.07 -16.82
N LYS A 161 11.74 -41.27 -17.82
CA LYS A 161 11.90 -41.65 -19.25
C LYS A 161 13.37 -41.63 -19.63
N GLY A 162 13.78 -42.58 -20.47
CA GLY A 162 15.12 -42.62 -21.01
C GLY A 162 15.68 -44.04 -21.13
N GLU A 163 16.71 -44.22 -21.92
CA GLU A 163 17.42 -45.51 -22.10
C GLU A 163 18.38 -45.82 -20.96
N HIS A 164 18.76 -44.82 -20.16
CA HIS A 164 19.62 -44.90 -18.94
C HIS A 164 20.95 -45.66 -19.12
N LYS A 165 21.50 -45.82 -20.34
CA LYS A 165 22.75 -46.57 -20.64
C LYS A 165 23.92 -46.16 -19.76
N LYS A 166 24.13 -44.85 -19.57
CA LYS A 166 25.23 -44.32 -18.72
C LYS A 166 25.10 -44.75 -17.26
N ILE A 167 23.88 -44.96 -16.77
CA ILE A 167 23.61 -45.38 -15.39
C ILE A 167 24.03 -46.86 -15.24
N PHE A 168 23.68 -47.74 -16.16
CA PHE A 168 24.13 -49.13 -16.12
C PHE A 168 25.66 -49.25 -16.20
N GLU A 169 26.33 -48.45 -17.05
CA GLU A 169 27.78 -48.37 -17.12
C GLU A 169 28.43 -47.96 -15.80
N LYS A 170 27.79 -46.98 -15.11
CA LYS A 170 28.22 -46.49 -13.79
C LYS A 170 28.08 -47.59 -12.76
N ILE A 171 26.94 -48.25 -12.66
CA ILE A 171 26.65 -49.34 -11.73
C ILE A 171 27.66 -50.51 -11.92
N LYS A 172 27.97 -50.88 -13.17
CA LYS A 172 28.93 -51.91 -13.54
C LYS A 172 30.35 -51.53 -13.08
N ARG A 173 30.74 -50.26 -13.23
CA ARG A 173 32.04 -49.73 -12.83
C ARG A 173 32.24 -49.71 -11.33
N GLU A 174 31.15 -49.49 -10.58
CA GLU A 174 31.15 -49.51 -9.10
C GLU A 174 31.12 -50.94 -8.52
N GLY A 175 31.08 -51.98 -9.36
CA GLY A 175 31.25 -53.37 -8.96
C GLY A 175 29.97 -54.08 -8.52
N PHE A 176 28.79 -53.50 -8.74
CA PHE A 176 27.54 -54.18 -8.40
C PHE A 176 27.18 -55.22 -9.48
N VAL A 177 26.60 -56.33 -9.02
CA VAL A 177 26.35 -57.52 -9.88
C VAL A 177 24.90 -57.58 -10.37
N ARG A 178 23.96 -56.99 -9.56
CA ARG A 178 22.52 -57.12 -9.83
C ARG A 178 21.78 -55.81 -9.75
N VAL A 179 20.81 -55.65 -10.66
CA VAL A 179 19.88 -54.51 -10.69
C VAL A 179 18.46 -55.02 -10.76
N ARG A 180 17.53 -54.30 -10.19
CA ARG A 180 16.11 -54.51 -10.43
C ARG A 180 15.65 -53.43 -11.38
N VAL A 181 15.09 -53.82 -12.54
CA VAL A 181 14.57 -52.93 -13.56
C VAL A 181 13.08 -53.21 -13.72
N ASP A 182 12.27 -52.16 -13.48
CA ASP A 182 10.80 -52.21 -13.57
C ASP A 182 10.17 -53.37 -12.78
N GLY A 183 10.81 -53.79 -11.67
CA GLY A 183 10.36 -54.85 -10.80
C GLY A 183 11.09 -56.20 -10.97
N ASP A 184 11.75 -56.44 -12.09
CA ASP A 184 12.45 -57.70 -12.39
C ASP A 184 13.95 -57.59 -12.09
N ILE A 185 14.53 -58.67 -11.51
CA ILE A 185 15.94 -58.70 -11.12
C ILE A 185 16.76 -59.27 -12.31
N HIS A 186 17.76 -58.49 -12.71
CA HIS A 186 18.67 -58.84 -13.82
C HIS A 186 20.12 -58.85 -13.35
N ASP A 187 20.98 -59.57 -14.05
CA ASP A 187 22.42 -59.45 -13.90
C ASP A 187 22.91 -58.22 -14.66
N ILE A 188 23.79 -57.42 -14.07
CA ILE A 188 24.30 -56.20 -14.72
C ILE A 188 25.13 -56.45 -15.97
N SER A 189 25.52 -57.67 -16.21
CA SER A 189 26.22 -58.08 -17.43
C SER A 189 25.26 -58.23 -18.65
N GLU A 190 23.97 -58.32 -18.40
CA GLU A 190 22.97 -58.37 -19.47
C GLU A 190 22.92 -57.04 -20.24
N THR A 191 22.47 -57.10 -21.51
CA THR A 191 22.28 -55.87 -22.32
C THR A 191 20.88 -55.33 -22.10
N PHE A 192 20.77 -54.10 -21.63
CA PHE A 192 19.49 -53.46 -21.38
C PHE A 192 19.10 -52.54 -22.56
N GLU A 193 17.99 -52.85 -23.22
CA GLU A 193 17.36 -52.00 -24.23
C GLU A 193 16.05 -51.43 -23.67
N LEU A 194 16.13 -50.30 -22.98
CA LEU A 194 14.97 -49.66 -22.41
C LEU A 194 14.33 -48.69 -23.41
N ASN A 195 12.99 -48.62 -23.40
CA ASN A 195 12.26 -47.72 -24.28
C ASN A 195 12.36 -46.25 -23.78
N LYS A 196 12.98 -45.39 -24.57
CA LYS A 196 13.22 -43.97 -24.22
C LYS A 196 11.94 -43.18 -23.92
N ASN A 197 10.77 -43.61 -24.36
CA ASN A 197 9.49 -42.93 -24.19
C ASN A 197 8.68 -43.46 -22.98
N GLN A 198 9.10 -44.58 -22.38
CA GLN A 198 8.49 -45.14 -21.18
C GLN A 198 9.23 -44.71 -19.93
N GLN A 199 8.51 -44.69 -18.80
CA GLN A 199 9.09 -44.42 -17.48
C GLN A 199 9.67 -45.73 -16.94
N HIS A 200 10.91 -45.67 -16.49
CA HIS A 200 11.62 -46.80 -15.92
C HIS A 200 12.02 -46.54 -14.48
N THR A 201 12.07 -47.61 -13.70
CA THR A 201 12.59 -47.64 -12.32
C THR A 201 13.78 -48.58 -12.29
N ILE A 202 14.94 -48.06 -11.85
CA ILE A 202 16.18 -48.83 -11.78
C ILE A 202 16.71 -48.77 -10.35
N GLU A 203 16.89 -49.93 -9.75
CA GLU A 203 17.35 -50.07 -8.37
C GLU A 203 18.54 -51.03 -8.32
N ILE A 204 19.57 -50.65 -7.58
CA ILE A 204 20.75 -51.54 -7.36
C ILE A 204 20.43 -52.47 -6.22
N VAL A 205 20.66 -53.77 -6.39
CA VAL A 205 20.62 -54.75 -5.27
C VAL A 205 21.93 -54.63 -4.49
N ILE A 206 21.88 -54.02 -3.31
CA ILE A 206 23.06 -53.80 -2.43
C ILE A 206 23.41 -55.10 -1.70
N ASP A 207 22.40 -55.68 -1.03
CA ASP A 207 22.62 -56.88 -0.25
C ASP A 207 21.36 -57.74 -0.18
N ARG A 208 21.54 -59.03 0.10
CA ARG A 208 20.48 -60.03 0.34
C ARG A 208 20.68 -60.63 1.73
N ILE A 209 19.74 -60.34 2.64
CA ILE A 209 19.89 -60.64 4.06
C ILE A 209 18.75 -61.55 4.54
N VAL A 210 19.07 -62.42 5.48
CA VAL A 210 18.07 -63.15 6.24
C VAL A 210 18.18 -62.61 7.69
N VAL A 211 17.15 -61.97 8.17
CA VAL A 211 17.14 -61.28 9.50
C VAL A 211 17.53 -62.23 10.62
N LYS A 212 18.64 -61.89 11.35
CA LYS A 212 19.13 -62.58 12.52
C LYS A 212 19.57 -61.55 13.55
N SER A 213 19.56 -61.90 14.81
CA SER A 213 19.90 -60.99 15.92
C SER A 213 21.35 -60.48 15.92
N GLY A 214 22.25 -60.99 15.07
CA GLY A 214 23.68 -60.60 14.99
C GLY A 214 24.05 -59.75 13.77
N ASP A 215 23.12 -59.44 12.85
CA ASP A 215 23.41 -58.82 11.55
C ASP A 215 23.35 -57.28 11.55
N ARG A 216 23.38 -56.63 12.75
CA ARG A 216 23.24 -55.16 12.91
C ARG A 216 24.27 -54.36 12.06
N SER A 217 25.57 -54.76 12.18
CA SER A 217 26.64 -54.08 11.45
C SER A 217 26.49 -54.23 9.95
N ARG A 218 26.16 -55.43 9.45
CA ARG A 218 25.96 -55.69 8.04
C ARG A 218 24.76 -54.91 7.47
N LEU A 219 23.64 -54.85 8.21
CA LEU A 219 22.49 -54.03 7.85
C LEU A 219 22.88 -52.57 7.78
N PHE A 220 23.66 -52.07 8.75
CA PHE A 220 24.11 -50.69 8.80
C PHE A 220 24.93 -50.34 7.55
N ASP A 221 25.96 -51.13 7.24
CA ASP A 221 26.81 -50.95 6.04
C ASP A 221 26.00 -51.00 4.75
N SER A 222 25.00 -51.90 4.67
CA SER A 222 24.14 -52.05 3.48
C SER A 222 23.22 -50.85 3.30
N PHE A 223 22.64 -50.34 4.39
CA PHE A 223 21.83 -49.13 4.32
C PHE A 223 22.66 -47.90 3.99
N GLU A 224 23.85 -47.73 4.62
CA GLU A 224 24.76 -46.64 4.31
C GLU A 224 25.15 -46.62 2.83
N ALA A 225 25.50 -47.78 2.28
CA ALA A 225 25.80 -47.91 0.84
C ALA A 225 24.60 -47.61 -0.04
N ALA A 226 23.40 -48.09 0.32
CA ALA A 226 22.17 -47.83 -0.43
C ALA A 226 21.84 -46.34 -0.50
N LEU A 227 21.91 -45.66 0.65
CA LEU A 227 21.61 -44.24 0.80
C LEU A 227 22.61 -43.36 0.05
N ARG A 228 23.91 -43.67 0.15
CA ARG A 228 24.97 -42.94 -0.57
C ARG A 228 24.78 -42.98 -2.09
N LEU A 229 24.42 -44.16 -2.65
CA LEU A 229 24.26 -44.34 -4.08
C LEU A 229 23.00 -43.68 -4.64
N SER A 230 21.89 -43.74 -3.91
CA SER A 230 20.58 -43.22 -4.32
C SER A 230 20.39 -41.74 -4.00
N GLY A 231 21.31 -41.09 -3.23
CA GLY A 231 21.13 -39.75 -2.72
C GLY A 231 20.10 -39.71 -1.59
N GLY A 232 20.21 -40.63 -0.60
CA GLY A 232 19.43 -40.61 0.65
C GLY A 232 18.17 -41.49 0.67
N TYR A 233 18.09 -42.52 -0.19
CA TYR A 233 16.95 -43.42 -0.22
C TYR A 233 17.40 -44.91 -0.19
N ALA A 234 16.66 -45.73 0.53
CA ALA A 234 16.84 -47.17 0.51
C ALA A 234 15.50 -47.90 0.58
N ILE A 235 15.44 -49.08 0.01
CA ILE A 235 14.27 -49.96 0.05
C ILE A 235 14.68 -51.30 0.63
N ALA A 236 13.99 -51.74 1.69
CA ALA A 236 14.07 -53.14 2.12
C ALA A 236 12.89 -53.90 1.50
N ASP A 237 13.16 -54.62 0.47
CA ASP A 237 12.22 -55.49 -0.25
C ASP A 237 12.10 -56.84 0.45
N VAL A 238 11.00 -57.03 1.18
CA VAL A 238 10.72 -58.25 1.93
C VAL A 238 10.15 -59.32 0.97
N ILE A 239 10.87 -60.40 0.83
CA ILE A 239 10.44 -61.42 -0.12
C ILE A 239 9.14 -62.09 0.36
N GLY A 240 8.08 -61.91 -0.41
CA GLY A 240 6.73 -62.36 -0.04
C GLY A 240 5.91 -61.40 0.85
N GLY A 241 6.43 -60.21 1.06
CA GLY A 241 5.77 -59.13 1.81
C GLY A 241 5.80 -57.81 1.02
N GLU A 242 5.33 -56.73 1.65
CA GLU A 242 5.44 -55.38 1.07
C GLU A 242 6.84 -54.79 1.23
N PRO A 243 7.36 -54.05 0.23
CA PRO A 243 8.63 -53.37 0.35
C PRO A 243 8.53 -52.19 1.33
N ILE A 244 9.54 -52.03 2.21
CA ILE A 244 9.65 -50.97 3.18
C ILE A 244 10.58 -49.89 2.62
N MET A 245 10.07 -48.70 2.33
CA MET A 245 10.88 -47.60 1.88
C MET A 245 11.47 -46.83 3.06
N PHE A 246 12.73 -46.46 2.95
CA PHE A 246 13.47 -45.66 3.92
C PHE A 246 14.07 -44.44 3.25
N SER A 247 14.19 -43.34 3.99
CA SER A 247 14.77 -42.11 3.48
C SER A 247 15.48 -41.35 4.59
N GLU A 248 16.67 -40.84 4.32
CA GLU A 248 17.35 -39.84 5.13
C GLU A 248 16.68 -38.48 4.98
N HIS A 249 15.94 -38.27 3.92
CA HIS A 249 15.17 -37.08 3.66
C HIS A 249 13.72 -37.23 4.16
N TYR A 250 13.05 -36.10 4.40
CA TYR A 250 11.64 -36.10 4.77
C TYR A 250 10.78 -36.58 3.58
N ALA A 251 10.44 -37.87 3.56
CA ALA A 251 9.64 -38.52 2.52
C ALA A 251 8.49 -39.32 3.12
N CYS A 252 7.30 -39.23 2.50
CA CYS A 252 6.14 -40.03 2.89
C CYS A 252 6.39 -41.53 2.53
N PRO A 253 6.23 -42.44 3.48
CA PRO A 253 6.43 -43.87 3.23
C PRO A 253 5.34 -44.49 2.33
N ILE A 254 4.17 -43.84 2.20
CA ILE A 254 3.03 -44.38 1.44
C ILE A 254 3.07 -43.92 -0.02
N CYS A 255 3.09 -42.59 -0.25
CA CYS A 255 2.95 -42.03 -1.59
C CYS A 255 4.27 -41.51 -2.21
N GLY A 256 5.38 -41.55 -1.44
CA GLY A 256 6.68 -41.07 -1.91
C GLY A 256 6.81 -39.52 -2.02
N PHE A 257 5.83 -38.76 -1.51
CA PHE A 257 5.93 -37.30 -1.47
C PHE A 257 7.13 -36.89 -0.61
N THR A 258 8.00 -36.03 -1.16
CA THR A 258 9.23 -35.58 -0.49
C THR A 258 9.19 -34.09 -0.22
N VAL A 259 9.45 -33.69 1.02
CA VAL A 259 9.61 -32.29 1.40
C VAL A 259 11.01 -31.77 1.08
N GLY A 260 12.04 -32.62 1.23
CA GLY A 260 13.44 -32.24 1.15
C GLY A 260 13.97 -31.78 2.51
N GLU A 261 15.07 -31.04 2.50
CA GLU A 261 15.64 -30.48 3.72
C GLU A 261 14.80 -29.33 4.28
N LEU A 262 14.60 -29.30 5.58
CA LEU A 262 13.85 -28.23 6.25
C LEU A 262 14.76 -27.03 6.51
N GLU A 263 15.02 -26.25 5.46
CA GLU A 263 15.79 -25.02 5.53
C GLU A 263 14.85 -23.79 5.55
N PRO A 264 15.26 -22.65 6.14
CA PRO A 264 14.47 -21.41 6.11
C PRO A 264 14.12 -20.93 4.70
N ARG A 265 14.90 -21.28 3.67
CA ARG A 265 14.64 -20.96 2.26
C ARG A 265 13.38 -21.64 1.72
N LEU A 266 13.05 -22.84 2.22
CA LEU A 266 11.83 -23.56 1.84
C LEU A 266 10.56 -22.80 2.21
N PHE A 267 10.59 -22.00 3.27
CA PHE A 267 9.47 -21.20 3.77
C PHE A 267 9.47 -19.75 3.28
N SER A 268 10.33 -19.43 2.29
CA SER A 268 10.41 -18.09 1.69
C SER A 268 9.70 -18.06 0.36
N PHE A 269 8.65 -17.27 0.23
CA PHE A 269 7.98 -17.03 -1.06
C PHE A 269 8.80 -16.14 -2.02
N ASN A 270 9.91 -15.54 -1.54
CA ASN A 270 10.88 -14.81 -2.36
C ASN A 270 12.02 -15.68 -2.88
N ALA A 271 12.11 -16.94 -2.42
CA ALA A 271 13.12 -17.89 -2.86
C ALA A 271 12.48 -18.94 -3.79
N PRO A 272 13.15 -19.34 -4.91
CA PRO A 272 12.61 -20.33 -5.84
C PRO A 272 12.25 -21.67 -5.18
N GLN A 273 12.94 -22.03 -4.08
CA GLN A 273 12.70 -23.28 -3.35
C GLN A 273 11.37 -23.28 -2.58
N GLY A 274 10.91 -22.11 -2.16
CA GLY A 274 9.70 -21.95 -1.35
C GLY A 274 8.52 -21.37 -2.09
N ALA A 275 8.75 -20.61 -3.15
CA ALA A 275 7.70 -19.93 -3.91
C ALA A 275 6.75 -20.92 -4.60
N CYS A 276 5.48 -20.55 -4.65
CA CYS A 276 4.51 -21.24 -5.51
C CYS A 276 4.94 -21.10 -6.97
N PRO A 277 5.05 -22.20 -7.75
CA PRO A 277 5.52 -22.14 -9.14
C PRO A 277 4.57 -21.38 -10.07
N ASP A 278 3.27 -21.38 -9.78
CA ASP A 278 2.24 -20.79 -10.64
C ASP A 278 2.14 -19.27 -10.53
N CYS A 279 2.27 -18.72 -9.32
CA CYS A 279 2.20 -17.27 -9.07
C CYS A 279 3.57 -16.69 -8.68
N GLU A 280 4.63 -17.48 -8.77
CA GLU A 280 6.00 -17.07 -8.44
C GLU A 280 6.14 -16.37 -7.08
N GLY A 281 5.34 -16.80 -6.10
CA GLY A 281 5.32 -16.23 -4.74
C GLY A 281 4.49 -14.96 -4.57
N LEU A 282 3.69 -14.55 -5.55
CA LEU A 282 2.81 -13.38 -5.45
C LEU A 282 1.50 -13.67 -4.71
N GLY A 283 1.04 -14.92 -4.71
CA GLY A 283 -0.25 -15.32 -4.11
C GLY A 283 -1.48 -14.97 -4.95
N ILE A 284 -1.30 -14.16 -5.96
CA ILE A 284 -2.32 -13.68 -6.89
C ILE A 284 -1.86 -13.88 -8.33
N LYS A 285 -2.82 -13.96 -9.24
CA LYS A 285 -2.61 -13.86 -10.68
C LYS A 285 -3.40 -12.69 -11.23
N LEU A 286 -2.82 -11.98 -12.17
CA LEU A 286 -3.53 -10.94 -12.91
C LEU A 286 -4.16 -11.62 -14.13
N GLU A 287 -5.46 -11.52 -14.25
CA GLU A 287 -6.23 -12.01 -15.39
C GLU A 287 -7.07 -10.88 -15.96
N VAL A 288 -7.23 -10.87 -17.29
CA VAL A 288 -8.07 -9.89 -17.97
C VAL A 288 -9.52 -10.16 -17.62
N ASP A 289 -10.22 -9.14 -17.12
CA ASP A 289 -11.61 -9.25 -16.68
C ASP A 289 -12.57 -8.83 -17.81
N GLU A 290 -13.48 -9.73 -18.21
CA GLU A 290 -14.45 -9.46 -19.26
C GLU A 290 -15.34 -8.25 -18.96
N ASP A 291 -15.74 -8.05 -17.71
CA ASP A 291 -16.59 -6.92 -17.31
C ASP A 291 -15.82 -5.58 -17.34
N LEU A 292 -14.49 -5.61 -17.18
CA LEU A 292 -13.63 -4.43 -17.34
C LEU A 292 -13.34 -4.14 -18.82
N VAL A 293 -13.30 -5.16 -19.64
CA VAL A 293 -13.13 -5.07 -21.09
C VAL A 293 -14.42 -4.54 -21.75
N VAL A 294 -15.59 -5.01 -21.28
CA VAL A 294 -16.92 -4.59 -21.78
C VAL A 294 -17.75 -4.00 -20.62
N PRO A 295 -17.42 -2.77 -20.17
CA PRO A 295 -18.05 -2.18 -18.98
C PRO A 295 -19.52 -1.76 -19.20
N ASP A 296 -19.92 -1.49 -20.44
CA ASP A 296 -21.28 -1.15 -20.82
C ASP A 296 -21.75 -2.06 -21.96
N LYS A 297 -22.48 -3.09 -21.59
CA LYS A 297 -22.97 -4.11 -22.52
C LYS A 297 -24.11 -3.62 -23.41
N SER A 298 -24.72 -2.46 -23.12
CA SER A 298 -25.75 -1.84 -23.94
C SER A 298 -25.20 -1.09 -25.14
N LEU A 299 -23.87 -0.83 -25.20
CA LEU A 299 -23.20 -0.24 -26.34
C LEU A 299 -22.99 -1.27 -27.45
N THR A 300 -23.00 -0.81 -28.69
CA THR A 300 -22.59 -1.60 -29.85
C THR A 300 -21.08 -1.66 -30.00
N LEU A 301 -20.55 -2.62 -30.77
CA LEU A 301 -19.12 -2.69 -31.08
C LEU A 301 -18.64 -1.43 -31.80
N ALA A 302 -19.48 -0.84 -32.67
CA ALA A 302 -19.19 0.39 -33.38
C ALA A 302 -19.14 1.62 -32.44
N GLU A 303 -19.95 1.66 -31.40
CA GLU A 303 -19.98 2.72 -30.40
C GLU A 303 -18.83 2.58 -29.35
N GLY A 304 -18.05 1.52 -29.43
CA GLY A 304 -16.89 1.28 -28.56
C GLY A 304 -17.20 0.49 -27.28
N ALA A 305 -18.07 -0.52 -27.33
CA ALA A 305 -18.34 -1.45 -26.23
C ALA A 305 -17.04 -2.05 -25.64
N LEU A 306 -16.02 -2.26 -26.50
CA LEU A 306 -14.70 -2.76 -26.09
C LEU A 306 -13.82 -1.60 -25.59
N ALA A 307 -13.76 -1.38 -24.30
CA ALA A 307 -13.02 -0.28 -23.70
C ALA A 307 -11.51 -0.22 -24.05
N PRO A 308 -10.75 -1.33 -24.17
CA PRO A 308 -9.36 -1.31 -24.60
C PRO A 308 -9.15 -0.82 -26.04
N TRP A 309 -10.13 -0.99 -26.89
CA TRP A 309 -10.12 -0.68 -28.32
C TRP A 309 -11.05 0.49 -28.69
N ASN A 310 -11.29 1.39 -27.75
CA ASN A 310 -12.16 2.54 -27.99
C ASN A 310 -11.56 3.47 -29.07
N PRO A 311 -12.35 3.94 -30.06
CA PRO A 311 -11.93 4.82 -31.15
C PRO A 311 -11.24 6.13 -30.74
N ILE A 312 -11.53 6.61 -29.52
CA ILE A 312 -10.95 7.83 -28.96
C ILE A 312 -9.44 7.66 -28.67
N SER A 313 -9.00 6.43 -28.36
CA SER A 313 -7.63 6.17 -27.92
C SER A 313 -6.68 5.72 -29.05
N SER A 314 -7.18 5.08 -30.10
CA SER A 314 -6.43 4.58 -31.26
C SER A 314 -7.37 4.27 -32.41
N GLN A 315 -6.97 4.53 -33.63
CA GLN A 315 -7.74 4.13 -34.83
C GLN A 315 -7.39 2.71 -35.31
N TYR A 316 -6.24 2.18 -34.94
CA TYR A 316 -5.76 0.88 -35.41
C TYR A 316 -6.65 -0.30 -34.98
N TYR A 317 -6.94 -0.41 -33.71
CA TYR A 317 -7.72 -1.55 -33.18
C TYR A 317 -9.19 -1.54 -33.57
N PRO A 318 -9.90 -0.40 -33.59
CA PRO A 318 -11.26 -0.31 -34.12
C PRO A 318 -11.36 -0.70 -35.59
N GLU A 319 -10.38 -0.31 -36.42
CA GLU A 319 -10.38 -0.67 -37.83
C GLU A 319 -10.09 -2.17 -38.03
N MET A 320 -9.17 -2.74 -37.26
CA MET A 320 -8.92 -4.19 -37.25
C MET A 320 -10.16 -4.98 -36.80
N LEU A 321 -10.85 -4.52 -35.74
CA LEU A 321 -12.09 -5.14 -35.26
C LEU A 321 -13.16 -5.10 -36.35
N LYS A 322 -13.35 -3.97 -37.03
CA LYS A 322 -14.31 -3.81 -38.09
C LYS A 322 -14.08 -4.82 -39.22
N GLN A 323 -12.85 -4.91 -39.72
CA GLN A 323 -12.48 -5.85 -40.79
C GLN A 323 -12.62 -7.32 -40.37
N ALA A 324 -12.33 -7.62 -39.11
CA ALA A 324 -12.54 -8.97 -38.56
C ALA A 324 -14.04 -9.29 -38.47
N CYS A 325 -14.87 -8.38 -37.98
CA CYS A 325 -16.31 -8.56 -37.88
C CYS A 325 -16.96 -8.70 -39.27
N GLU A 326 -16.53 -7.91 -40.25
CA GLU A 326 -17.00 -8.04 -41.65
C GLU A 326 -16.68 -9.42 -42.23
N GLN A 327 -15.49 -9.97 -42.04
CA GLN A 327 -15.09 -11.30 -42.51
C GLN A 327 -15.67 -12.46 -41.71
N LEU A 328 -16.13 -12.22 -40.48
CA LEU A 328 -16.75 -13.19 -39.57
C LEU A 328 -18.28 -13.09 -39.55
N GLU A 329 -18.88 -12.15 -40.29
CA GLU A 329 -20.30 -11.86 -40.33
C GLU A 329 -20.88 -11.50 -38.94
N ILE A 330 -20.09 -10.84 -38.09
CA ILE A 330 -20.50 -10.36 -36.76
C ILE A 330 -21.09 -8.96 -36.89
N PRO A 331 -22.35 -8.71 -36.45
CA PRO A 331 -22.96 -7.40 -36.57
C PRO A 331 -22.32 -6.39 -35.60
N MET A 332 -21.94 -5.22 -36.09
CA MET A 332 -21.29 -4.17 -35.29
C MET A 332 -22.26 -3.11 -34.74
N ASP A 333 -23.48 -3.12 -35.18
CA ASP A 333 -24.56 -2.16 -34.87
C ASP A 333 -25.60 -2.71 -33.86
N VAL A 334 -25.38 -3.92 -33.36
CA VAL A 334 -26.21 -4.56 -32.33
C VAL A 334 -25.55 -4.36 -30.95
N PRO A 335 -26.32 -4.08 -29.89
CA PRO A 335 -25.80 -4.02 -28.51
C PRO A 335 -25.02 -5.29 -28.17
N TYR A 336 -23.90 -5.13 -27.45
CA TYR A 336 -23.04 -6.28 -27.12
C TYR A 336 -23.78 -7.39 -26.34
N GLU A 337 -24.74 -7.04 -25.47
CA GLU A 337 -25.56 -8.00 -24.71
C GLU A 337 -26.49 -8.82 -25.59
N ASP A 338 -26.86 -8.31 -26.79
CA ASP A 338 -27.77 -8.96 -27.74
C ASP A 338 -27.01 -9.77 -28.80
N LEU A 339 -25.65 -9.69 -28.85
CA LEU A 339 -24.84 -10.54 -29.72
C LEU A 339 -24.96 -12.01 -29.31
N SER A 340 -24.81 -12.90 -30.28
CA SER A 340 -24.76 -14.33 -29.97
C SER A 340 -23.58 -14.64 -29.05
N LYS A 341 -23.71 -15.66 -28.17
CA LYS A 341 -22.58 -16.07 -27.29
C LYS A 341 -21.34 -16.49 -28.08
N ALA A 342 -21.52 -17.03 -29.30
CA ALA A 342 -20.39 -17.38 -30.16
C ALA A 342 -19.66 -16.15 -30.67
N ASP A 343 -20.38 -15.10 -31.03
CA ASP A 343 -19.80 -13.83 -31.50
C ASP A 343 -19.12 -13.11 -30.34
N GLN A 344 -19.75 -13.05 -29.17
CA GLN A 344 -19.12 -12.50 -27.94
C GLN A 344 -17.79 -13.23 -27.65
N GLN A 345 -17.76 -14.57 -27.69
CA GLN A 345 -16.55 -15.35 -27.46
C GLN A 345 -15.48 -15.08 -28.53
N THR A 346 -15.88 -14.96 -29.78
CA THR A 346 -14.94 -14.66 -30.88
C THR A 346 -14.33 -13.27 -30.73
N VAL A 347 -15.12 -12.27 -30.40
CA VAL A 347 -14.64 -10.90 -30.16
C VAL A 347 -13.71 -10.84 -28.95
N LEU A 348 -14.02 -11.56 -27.89
CA LEU A 348 -13.21 -11.59 -26.66
C LEU A 348 -11.92 -12.40 -26.82
N TYR A 349 -12.01 -13.62 -27.33
CA TYR A 349 -10.90 -14.60 -27.31
C TYR A 349 -10.29 -14.90 -28.67
N GLY A 350 -10.87 -14.37 -29.75
CA GLY A 350 -10.31 -14.49 -31.10
C GLY A 350 -10.86 -15.66 -31.94
N SER A 351 -10.27 -15.80 -33.09
CA SER A 351 -10.77 -16.67 -34.19
C SER A 351 -10.32 -18.13 -34.17
N ASN A 352 -9.73 -18.62 -33.05
CA ASN A 352 -9.28 -20.02 -32.91
C ASN A 352 -8.45 -20.54 -34.10
N GLY A 353 -7.46 -19.76 -34.55
CA GLY A 353 -6.50 -20.18 -35.57
C GLY A 353 -6.86 -19.83 -37.02
N LYS A 354 -8.02 -19.22 -37.29
CA LYS A 354 -8.33 -18.68 -38.62
C LYS A 354 -7.54 -17.42 -38.92
N THR A 355 -6.90 -17.34 -40.06
CA THR A 355 -6.14 -16.21 -40.56
C THR A 355 -7.05 -15.31 -41.39
N PHE A 356 -6.94 -14.01 -41.25
CA PHE A 356 -7.69 -12.97 -41.95
C PHE A 356 -6.72 -12.01 -42.60
N HIS A 357 -7.18 -11.42 -43.70
CA HIS A 357 -6.44 -10.38 -44.40
C HIS A 357 -6.84 -9.03 -43.85
N PHE A 358 -5.87 -8.29 -43.27
CA PHE A 358 -6.08 -6.94 -42.71
C PHE A 358 -5.39 -5.91 -43.59
N HIS A 359 -6.17 -4.91 -44.01
CA HIS A 359 -5.70 -3.72 -44.73
C HIS A 359 -5.60 -2.54 -43.80
N TYR A 360 -4.41 -2.03 -43.55
CA TYR A 360 -4.20 -0.89 -42.66
C TYR A 360 -3.57 0.29 -43.40
N GLN A 361 -4.17 1.48 -43.28
CA GLN A 361 -3.65 2.73 -43.79
C GLN A 361 -3.34 3.66 -42.59
N ASN A 362 -2.10 4.13 -42.45
CA ASN A 362 -1.74 5.06 -41.43
C ASN A 362 -2.08 6.52 -41.82
N ASP A 363 -2.06 7.46 -40.86
CA ASP A 363 -2.38 8.87 -41.06
C ASP A 363 -1.43 9.60 -42.03
N PHE A 364 -0.31 8.98 -42.41
CA PHE A 364 0.69 9.49 -43.36
C PHE A 364 0.57 8.86 -44.76
N GLY A 365 -0.49 8.08 -45.03
CA GLY A 365 -0.75 7.43 -46.29
C GLY A 365 0.04 6.13 -46.55
N GLY A 366 0.78 5.63 -45.58
CA GLY A 366 1.43 4.33 -45.69
C GLY A 366 0.41 3.18 -45.57
N VAL A 367 0.39 2.27 -46.55
CA VAL A 367 -0.49 1.09 -46.57
C VAL A 367 0.31 -0.14 -46.15
N ARG A 368 -0.30 -0.98 -45.35
CA ARG A 368 0.25 -2.26 -44.90
C ARG A 368 -0.84 -3.31 -44.95
N ASP A 369 -0.59 -4.35 -45.76
CA ASP A 369 -1.40 -5.55 -45.83
C ASP A 369 -0.76 -6.66 -45.01
N VAL A 370 -1.52 -7.29 -44.11
CA VAL A 370 -1.00 -8.33 -43.21
C VAL A 370 -2.03 -9.45 -43.08
N ASP A 371 -1.59 -10.67 -43.33
CA ASP A 371 -2.33 -11.86 -42.98
C ASP A 371 -2.05 -12.25 -41.53
N ALA A 372 -3.04 -12.13 -40.67
CA ALA A 372 -2.91 -12.39 -39.23
C ALA A 372 -4.15 -13.09 -38.68
N MET A 373 -3.99 -13.74 -37.53
CA MET A 373 -5.11 -14.27 -36.78
C MET A 373 -5.75 -13.13 -35.99
N PHE A 374 -7.07 -13.12 -35.93
CA PHE A 374 -7.77 -12.25 -35.01
C PHE A 374 -7.63 -12.80 -33.59
N GLU A 375 -6.79 -12.15 -32.76
CA GLU A 375 -6.43 -12.64 -31.43
C GLU A 375 -7.50 -12.43 -30.36
N GLY A 376 -8.49 -11.55 -30.63
CA GLY A 376 -9.47 -11.13 -29.62
C GLY A 376 -8.93 -10.12 -28.61
N VAL A 377 -9.86 -9.38 -27.97
CA VAL A 377 -9.47 -8.26 -27.11
C VAL A 377 -8.78 -8.73 -25.82
N ILE A 378 -9.20 -9.85 -25.23
CA ILE A 378 -8.62 -10.38 -23.98
C ILE A 378 -7.17 -10.81 -24.21
N ASN A 379 -6.92 -11.62 -25.23
CA ASN A 379 -5.57 -12.09 -25.56
C ASN A 379 -4.67 -10.91 -25.96
N ASN A 380 -5.20 -9.91 -26.66
CA ASN A 380 -4.48 -8.69 -27.00
C ASN A 380 -4.03 -7.91 -25.76
N VAL A 381 -4.94 -7.70 -24.79
CA VAL A 381 -4.64 -6.99 -23.54
C VAL A 381 -3.59 -7.77 -22.75
N ASP A 382 -3.75 -9.08 -22.59
CA ASP A 382 -2.81 -9.96 -21.87
C ASP A 382 -1.42 -9.94 -22.50
N ARG A 383 -1.34 -10.17 -23.81
CA ARG A 383 -0.07 -10.12 -24.55
C ARG A 383 0.61 -8.76 -24.41
N ARG A 384 -0.12 -7.66 -24.62
CA ARG A 384 0.42 -6.30 -24.49
C ARG A 384 0.90 -5.98 -23.08
N TYR A 385 0.26 -6.53 -22.05
CA TYR A 385 0.72 -6.38 -20.67
C TYR A 385 2.07 -7.05 -20.44
N HIS A 386 2.25 -8.28 -20.95
CA HIS A 386 3.46 -9.08 -20.72
C HIS A 386 4.64 -8.69 -21.64
N GLU A 387 4.39 -8.36 -22.91
CA GLU A 387 5.44 -8.11 -23.91
C GLU A 387 5.91 -6.65 -23.97
N THR A 388 5.18 -5.69 -23.39
CA THR A 388 5.56 -4.28 -23.49
C THR A 388 6.77 -3.93 -22.61
N ASN A 389 7.69 -3.13 -23.19
CA ASN A 389 8.78 -2.49 -22.44
C ASN A 389 8.38 -1.11 -21.89
N SER A 390 7.15 -0.62 -22.18
CA SER A 390 6.64 0.68 -21.73
C SER A 390 5.82 0.52 -20.46
N ASP A 391 6.27 1.12 -19.37
CA ASP A 391 5.53 1.15 -18.10
C ASP A 391 4.17 1.82 -18.26
N PHE A 392 4.07 2.86 -19.12
CA PHE A 392 2.79 3.51 -19.42
C PHE A 392 1.80 2.54 -20.07
N THR A 393 2.24 1.78 -21.08
CA THR A 393 1.38 0.78 -21.74
C THR A 393 0.96 -0.30 -20.76
N ARG A 394 1.87 -0.77 -19.91
CA ARG A 394 1.58 -1.76 -18.86
C ARG A 394 0.54 -1.24 -17.87
N ASP A 395 0.66 0.01 -17.42
CA ASP A 395 -0.31 0.66 -16.53
C ASP A 395 -1.69 0.82 -17.19
N VAL A 396 -1.74 1.09 -18.51
CA VAL A 396 -3.01 1.18 -19.25
C VAL A 396 -3.67 -0.19 -19.35
N MET A 397 -2.92 -1.24 -19.71
CA MET A 397 -3.46 -2.61 -19.83
C MET A 397 -3.93 -3.15 -18.47
N ARG A 398 -3.20 -2.85 -17.41
CA ARG A 398 -3.55 -3.26 -16.05
C ARG A 398 -4.95 -2.80 -15.59
N LYS A 399 -5.49 -1.72 -16.16
CA LYS A 399 -6.85 -1.24 -15.85
C LYS A 399 -7.95 -2.22 -16.25
N TYR A 400 -7.65 -3.15 -17.16
CA TYR A 400 -8.58 -4.17 -17.66
C TYR A 400 -8.34 -5.53 -17.02
N MET A 401 -7.48 -5.59 -15.98
CA MET A 401 -7.11 -6.83 -15.31
C MET A 401 -7.57 -6.81 -13.85
N THR A 402 -7.99 -7.98 -13.37
CA THR A 402 -8.39 -8.21 -11.97
C THR A 402 -7.39 -9.13 -11.29
N GLU A 403 -7.10 -8.86 -10.03
CA GLU A 403 -6.26 -9.72 -9.20
C GLU A 403 -7.09 -10.88 -8.65
N LEU A 404 -6.81 -12.09 -9.12
CA LEU A 404 -7.45 -13.31 -8.63
C LEU A 404 -6.50 -14.06 -7.70
N THR A 405 -7.06 -14.65 -6.64
CA THR A 405 -6.27 -15.52 -5.74
C THR A 405 -5.74 -16.73 -6.52
N CYS A 406 -4.46 -17.02 -6.40
CA CYS A 406 -3.82 -18.15 -7.05
C CYS A 406 -4.46 -19.46 -6.58
N GLN A 407 -5.03 -20.24 -7.50
CA GLN A 407 -5.73 -21.49 -7.19
C GLN A 407 -4.80 -22.59 -6.67
N THR A 408 -3.52 -22.57 -7.03
CA THR A 408 -2.55 -23.58 -6.63
C THR A 408 -2.08 -23.42 -5.18
N CYS A 409 -1.84 -22.18 -4.75
CA CYS A 409 -1.40 -21.91 -3.38
C CYS A 409 -2.49 -21.28 -2.51
N HIS A 410 -3.69 -21.05 -3.02
CA HIS A 410 -4.82 -20.44 -2.32
C HIS A 410 -4.46 -19.11 -1.61
N GLY A 411 -3.56 -18.32 -2.24
CA GLY A 411 -3.10 -17.06 -1.71
C GLY A 411 -1.88 -17.14 -0.77
N PHE A 412 -1.48 -18.31 -0.30
CA PHE A 412 -0.39 -18.47 0.68
C PHE A 412 1.01 -18.25 0.10
N ARG A 413 1.15 -18.00 -1.21
CA ARG A 413 2.42 -17.66 -1.90
C ARG A 413 3.47 -18.77 -1.93
N LEU A 414 3.32 -19.82 -1.14
CA LEU A 414 4.27 -20.90 -0.94
C LEU A 414 3.88 -22.13 -1.75
N ASN A 415 4.87 -22.96 -2.05
CA ASN A 415 4.65 -24.24 -2.72
C ASN A 415 4.10 -25.30 -1.77
N ARG A 416 3.63 -26.40 -2.34
CA ARG A 416 3.00 -27.51 -1.60
C ARG A 416 3.92 -28.15 -0.55
N LYS A 417 5.24 -28.15 -0.78
CA LYS A 417 6.21 -28.72 0.17
C LYS A 417 6.31 -27.86 1.44
N ALA A 418 6.41 -26.55 1.28
CA ALA A 418 6.43 -25.62 2.42
C ALA A 418 5.13 -25.66 3.22
N LEU A 419 3.97 -25.74 2.53
CA LEU A 419 2.65 -25.82 3.16
C LEU A 419 2.36 -27.19 3.81
N SER A 420 3.14 -28.22 3.53
CA SER A 420 3.02 -29.54 4.18
C SER A 420 3.68 -29.61 5.57
N VAL A 421 4.45 -28.60 5.96
CA VAL A 421 5.13 -28.53 7.26
C VAL A 421 4.31 -27.73 8.25
N LYS A 422 4.04 -28.30 9.42
CA LYS A 422 3.15 -27.71 10.42
C LYS A 422 3.87 -27.46 11.75
N VAL A 423 3.45 -26.43 12.46
CA VAL A 423 3.82 -26.12 13.85
C VAL A 423 2.51 -25.89 14.60
N GLY A 424 2.28 -26.61 15.70
CA GLY A 424 1.00 -26.54 16.43
C GLY A 424 -0.21 -26.92 15.57
N GLY A 425 -0.02 -27.80 14.59
CA GLY A 425 -1.08 -28.26 13.68
C GLY A 425 -1.30 -27.38 12.44
N GLU A 426 -0.68 -26.19 12.34
CA GLU A 426 -0.89 -25.24 11.26
C GLU A 426 0.35 -24.98 10.42
N HIS A 427 0.18 -24.74 9.11
CA HIS A 427 1.28 -24.35 8.23
C HIS A 427 1.54 -22.83 8.29
N ILE A 428 2.75 -22.42 7.95
CA ILE A 428 3.21 -21.02 8.04
C ILE A 428 2.28 -20.04 7.31
N GLY A 429 1.72 -20.41 6.16
CA GLY A 429 0.81 -19.54 5.40
C GLY A 429 -0.48 -19.27 6.14
N MET A 430 -1.07 -20.28 6.81
CA MET A 430 -2.30 -20.13 7.58
C MET A 430 -2.09 -19.23 8.79
N VAL A 431 -0.99 -19.43 9.52
CA VAL A 431 -0.65 -18.60 10.68
C VAL A 431 -0.41 -17.15 10.27
N SER A 432 0.33 -16.92 9.18
CA SER A 432 0.56 -15.56 8.67
C SER A 432 -0.71 -14.87 8.16
N ASP A 433 -1.77 -15.61 7.89
CA ASP A 433 -3.08 -15.09 7.43
C ASP A 433 -4.05 -14.81 8.59
N LEU A 434 -3.67 -15.19 9.81
CA LEU A 434 -4.39 -14.80 11.01
C LEU A 434 -4.22 -13.30 11.27
N ALA A 435 -5.23 -12.66 11.86
CA ALA A 435 -5.07 -11.32 12.40
C ALA A 435 -4.00 -11.33 13.51
N ILE A 436 -3.14 -10.31 13.57
CA ILE A 436 -2.01 -10.20 14.51
C ILE A 436 -2.39 -10.50 15.95
N GLY A 437 -3.60 -10.09 16.38
CA GLY A 437 -4.09 -10.43 17.73
C GLY A 437 -4.28 -11.94 17.91
N LYS A 438 -4.93 -12.62 16.95
CA LYS A 438 -5.14 -14.07 16.97
C LYS A 438 -3.82 -14.84 16.78
N GLU A 439 -2.91 -14.30 15.97
CA GLU A 439 -1.59 -14.90 15.78
C GLU A 439 -0.77 -14.85 17.06
N LEU A 440 -0.85 -13.75 17.82
CA LEU A 440 -0.22 -13.64 19.14
C LEU A 440 -0.82 -14.65 20.14
N ASP A 441 -2.13 -14.82 20.14
CA ASP A 441 -2.82 -15.83 20.97
C ASP A 441 -2.36 -17.24 20.59
N PHE A 442 -2.30 -17.56 19.29
CA PHE A 442 -1.77 -18.84 18.80
C PHE A 442 -0.36 -19.14 19.34
N PHE A 443 0.57 -18.18 19.26
CA PHE A 443 1.92 -18.38 19.78
C PHE A 443 1.98 -18.43 21.32
N ASN A 444 1.07 -17.79 22.04
CA ASN A 444 1.00 -17.87 23.49
C ASN A 444 0.48 -19.23 23.98
N GLU A 445 -0.47 -19.82 23.25
CA GLU A 445 -1.07 -21.12 23.57
C GLU A 445 -0.29 -22.30 22.95
N LEU A 446 0.72 -22.04 22.12
CA LEU A 446 1.47 -23.06 21.39
C LEU A 446 2.15 -24.04 22.37
N SER A 447 1.75 -25.32 22.31
CA SER A 447 2.36 -26.41 23.04
C SER A 447 3.34 -27.19 22.15
N LEU A 448 4.59 -27.32 22.58
CA LEU A 448 5.64 -28.05 21.90
C LEU A 448 6.25 -29.09 22.84
N SER A 449 6.91 -30.12 22.29
CA SER A 449 7.70 -31.07 23.09
C SER A 449 8.82 -30.33 23.84
N GLU A 450 9.28 -30.87 24.96
CA GLU A 450 10.38 -30.26 25.75
C GLU A 450 11.61 -29.96 24.89
N GLN A 451 11.99 -30.90 24.02
CA GLN A 451 13.12 -30.73 23.12
C GLN A 451 12.92 -29.61 22.11
N SER A 452 11.74 -29.56 21.48
CA SER A 452 11.38 -28.48 20.51
C SER A 452 11.27 -27.14 21.22
N LEU A 453 10.79 -27.11 22.47
CA LEU A 453 10.65 -25.88 23.23
C LEU A 453 12.00 -25.21 23.53
N VAL A 454 13.04 -25.98 23.81
CA VAL A 454 14.43 -25.46 24.04
C VAL A 454 14.90 -24.71 22.79
N ILE A 455 14.65 -25.27 21.61
CA ILE A 455 15.04 -24.65 20.31
C ILE A 455 14.16 -23.45 20.01
N ALA A 456 12.83 -23.55 20.21
CA ALA A 456 11.86 -22.53 19.84
C ALA A 456 11.85 -21.32 20.79
N LYS A 457 12.21 -21.47 22.04
CA LYS A 457 12.08 -20.43 23.09
C LYS A 457 12.63 -19.06 22.69
N PRO A 458 13.88 -18.91 22.19
CA PRO A 458 14.39 -17.60 21.76
C PRO A 458 13.65 -17.05 20.55
N ILE A 459 13.24 -17.91 19.62
CA ILE A 459 12.52 -17.51 18.40
C ILE A 459 11.10 -17.02 18.77
N LEU A 460 10.39 -17.77 19.60
CA LEU A 460 9.05 -17.44 20.06
C LEU A 460 9.02 -16.14 20.86
N LYS A 461 10.08 -15.84 21.63
CA LYS A 461 10.20 -14.57 22.32
C LYS A 461 10.18 -13.41 21.33
N GLU A 462 11.04 -13.44 20.31
CA GLU A 462 11.11 -12.40 19.28
C GLU A 462 9.80 -12.23 18.52
N ILE A 463 9.13 -13.34 18.15
CA ILE A 463 7.84 -13.31 17.48
C ILE A 463 6.78 -12.62 18.36
N ARG A 464 6.65 -13.07 19.63
CA ARG A 464 5.66 -12.53 20.59
C ARG A 464 5.90 -11.05 20.88
N ASP A 465 7.14 -10.65 21.08
CA ASP A 465 7.51 -9.26 21.35
C ASP A 465 7.11 -8.37 20.16
N ARG A 466 7.47 -8.75 18.93
CA ARG A 466 7.15 -7.99 17.71
C ARG A 466 5.64 -7.94 17.43
N LEU A 467 4.91 -9.05 17.59
CA LEU A 467 3.44 -9.07 17.43
C LEU A 467 2.76 -8.20 18.50
N SER A 468 3.24 -8.24 19.75
CA SER A 468 2.74 -7.39 20.83
C SER A 468 2.96 -5.90 20.53
N PHE A 469 4.09 -5.53 19.92
CA PHE A 469 4.31 -4.13 19.50
C PHE A 469 3.33 -3.69 18.41
N LEU A 470 3.08 -4.54 17.41
CA LEU A 470 2.08 -4.25 16.38
C LEU A 470 0.66 -4.10 16.98
N GLN A 471 0.30 -4.94 17.94
CA GLN A 471 -0.96 -4.83 18.67
C GLN A 471 -1.05 -3.52 19.46
N ASN A 472 0.02 -3.12 20.15
CA ASN A 472 0.08 -1.92 20.96
C ASN A 472 -0.03 -0.62 20.14
N VAL A 473 0.39 -0.63 18.87
CA VAL A 473 0.20 0.53 17.96
C VAL A 473 -1.14 0.48 17.19
N GLY A 474 -2.08 -0.37 17.62
CA GLY A 474 -3.42 -0.43 17.05
C GLY A 474 -3.55 -1.19 15.73
N LEU A 475 -2.62 -2.12 15.43
CA LEU A 475 -2.60 -2.90 14.19
C LEU A 475 -3.00 -4.37 14.39
N ALA A 476 -3.69 -4.71 15.49
CA ALA A 476 -4.11 -6.07 15.81
C ALA A 476 -4.99 -6.73 14.73
N TYR A 477 -5.68 -5.95 13.93
CA TYR A 477 -6.56 -6.40 12.85
C TYR A 477 -5.85 -6.77 11.54
N LEU A 478 -4.60 -6.34 11.34
CA LEU A 478 -3.81 -6.68 10.14
C LEU A 478 -3.37 -8.14 10.17
N THR A 479 -3.06 -8.68 8.99
CA THR A 479 -2.42 -9.99 8.83
C THR A 479 -0.98 -9.84 8.36
N LEU A 480 -0.07 -10.73 8.72
CA LEU A 480 1.30 -10.71 8.24
C LEU A 480 1.41 -10.98 6.73
N SER A 481 0.45 -11.71 6.16
CA SER A 481 0.35 -12.00 4.71
C SER A 481 -0.04 -10.78 3.87
N ARG A 482 -0.66 -9.74 4.47
CA ARG A 482 -1.16 -8.56 3.78
C ARG A 482 -0.06 -7.84 3.02
N SER A 483 -0.31 -7.55 1.74
CA SER A 483 0.64 -6.83 0.89
C SER A 483 0.88 -5.41 1.39
N ALA A 484 2.16 -5.01 1.50
CA ALA A 484 2.55 -3.68 1.96
C ALA A 484 2.01 -2.54 1.07
N ARG A 485 1.76 -2.80 -0.21
CA ARG A 485 1.18 -1.80 -1.14
C ARG A 485 -0.29 -1.47 -0.87
N THR A 486 -1.01 -2.31 -0.12
CA THR A 486 -2.42 -2.10 0.25
C THR A 486 -2.59 -1.37 1.58
N LEU A 487 -1.49 -1.04 2.24
CA LEU A 487 -1.50 -0.33 3.50
C LEU A 487 -1.79 1.16 3.28
N SER A 488 -2.56 1.75 4.17
CA SER A 488 -2.65 3.21 4.28
C SER A 488 -1.32 3.81 4.76
N GLY A 489 -1.11 5.11 4.54
CA GLY A 489 0.09 5.80 5.00
C GLY A 489 0.29 5.66 6.51
N GLY A 490 -0.78 5.80 7.29
CA GLY A 490 -0.72 5.63 8.75
C GLY A 490 -0.44 4.20 9.20
N GLU A 491 -1.01 3.18 8.54
CA GLU A 491 -0.68 1.76 8.81
C GLU A 491 0.80 1.48 8.57
N ALA A 492 1.34 1.91 7.43
CA ALA A 492 2.75 1.72 7.08
C ALA A 492 3.70 2.42 8.06
N GLN A 493 3.35 3.63 8.50
CA GLN A 493 4.11 4.37 9.50
C GLN A 493 4.12 3.66 10.86
N ARG A 494 2.96 3.18 11.33
CA ARG A 494 2.86 2.43 12.59
C ARG A 494 3.59 1.10 12.56
N ILE A 495 3.62 0.40 11.42
CA ILE A 495 4.45 -0.79 11.23
C ILE A 495 5.92 -0.45 11.44
N ARG A 496 6.43 0.63 10.83
CA ARG A 496 7.81 1.07 11.04
C ARG A 496 8.07 1.46 12.49
N LEU A 497 7.13 2.17 13.12
CA LEU A 497 7.22 2.52 14.54
C LEU A 497 7.33 1.26 15.42
N ALA A 498 6.47 0.28 15.20
CA ALA A 498 6.51 -0.99 15.93
C ALA A 498 7.84 -1.73 15.74
N THR A 499 8.38 -1.73 14.51
CA THR A 499 9.69 -2.34 14.22
C THR A 499 10.82 -1.63 14.98
N GLN A 500 10.79 -0.29 15.06
CA GLN A 500 11.79 0.48 15.80
C GLN A 500 11.68 0.30 17.31
N ILE A 501 10.46 0.22 17.85
CA ILE A 501 10.24 -0.11 19.27
C ILE A 501 10.85 -1.49 19.58
N GLY A 502 10.64 -2.46 18.69
CA GLY A 502 11.18 -3.82 18.83
C GLY A 502 12.70 -3.91 18.81
N SER A 503 13.41 -2.92 18.29
CA SER A 503 14.87 -2.88 18.28
C SER A 503 15.48 -2.60 19.65
N ASN A 504 14.71 -2.13 20.63
CA ASN A 504 15.13 -1.75 21.99
C ASN A 504 16.35 -0.82 22.02
N LEU A 505 16.50 0.04 21.02
CA LEU A 505 17.59 1.02 20.98
C LEU A 505 17.37 2.09 22.05
N SER A 506 18.46 2.56 22.66
CA SER A 506 18.49 3.62 23.67
C SER A 506 19.43 4.75 23.25
N GLY A 507 19.16 5.98 23.73
CA GLY A 507 19.98 7.15 23.41
C GLY A 507 19.81 7.67 21.98
N VAL A 508 18.77 7.27 21.27
CA VAL A 508 18.45 7.66 19.89
C VAL A 508 17.47 8.83 19.89
N LEU A 509 17.59 9.69 18.88
CA LEU A 509 16.61 10.72 18.57
C LEU A 509 15.63 10.19 17.51
N TYR A 510 14.39 9.95 17.89
CA TYR A 510 13.32 9.59 16.96
C TYR A 510 12.54 10.83 16.53
N ILE A 511 12.32 10.98 15.24
CA ILE A 511 11.53 12.07 14.67
C ILE A 511 10.36 11.47 13.90
N LEU A 512 9.13 11.75 14.34
CA LEU A 512 7.90 11.18 13.81
C LEU A 512 7.03 12.28 13.19
N ASP A 513 6.43 11.98 12.03
CA ASP A 513 5.51 12.88 11.33
C ASP A 513 4.07 12.39 11.53
N GLU A 514 3.30 13.10 12.35
CA GLU A 514 1.88 12.88 12.59
C GLU A 514 1.48 11.40 12.80
N PRO A 515 2.05 10.69 13.79
CA PRO A 515 1.80 9.25 13.96
C PRO A 515 0.36 8.91 14.38
N SER A 516 -0.45 9.88 14.84
CA SER A 516 -1.86 9.71 15.20
C SER A 516 -2.81 9.68 13.99
N ILE A 517 -2.31 9.91 12.76
CA ILE A 517 -3.13 9.97 11.54
C ILE A 517 -4.00 8.73 11.36
N GLY A 518 -5.29 8.94 11.06
CA GLY A 518 -6.26 7.87 10.78
C GLY A 518 -6.55 6.97 11.98
N LEU A 519 -6.20 7.40 13.19
CA LEU A 519 -6.52 6.69 14.42
C LEU A 519 -7.82 7.18 15.04
N HIS A 520 -8.62 6.23 15.50
CA HIS A 520 -9.66 6.50 16.48
C HIS A 520 -9.01 6.85 17.84
N GLN A 521 -9.67 7.67 18.68
CA GLN A 521 -9.13 8.10 19.98
C GLN A 521 -8.68 6.94 20.86
N ARG A 522 -9.43 5.84 20.88
CA ARG A 522 -9.05 4.62 21.60
C ARG A 522 -7.67 4.07 21.19
N ASP A 523 -7.40 4.07 19.86
CA ASP A 523 -6.14 3.57 19.34
C ASP A 523 -5.01 4.60 19.54
N ASN A 524 -5.34 5.91 19.56
CA ASN A 524 -4.41 6.98 19.87
C ASN A 524 -3.88 6.89 21.31
N ASP A 525 -4.74 6.55 22.28
CA ASP A 525 -4.31 6.32 23.69
C ASP A 525 -3.25 5.21 23.77
N ARG A 526 -3.39 4.12 22.99
CA ARG A 526 -2.41 3.03 22.92
C ARG A 526 -1.10 3.50 22.28
N LEU A 527 -1.18 4.30 21.21
CA LEU A 527 -0.01 4.89 20.57
C LEU A 527 0.77 5.78 21.54
N ILE A 528 0.08 6.69 22.25
CA ILE A 528 0.70 7.56 23.27
C ILE A 528 1.40 6.71 24.35
N GLY A 529 0.77 5.62 24.80
CA GLY A 529 1.38 4.66 25.71
C GLY A 529 2.68 4.06 25.17
N SER A 530 2.71 3.72 23.87
CA SER A 530 3.90 3.18 23.20
C SER A 530 5.03 4.21 23.05
N LEU A 531 4.70 5.46 22.72
CA LEU A 531 5.66 6.56 22.64
C LEU A 531 6.29 6.85 24.02
N LYS A 532 5.49 6.82 25.09
CA LYS A 532 6.01 6.97 26.46
C LYS A 532 6.97 5.85 26.84
N LYS A 533 6.67 4.59 26.47
CA LYS A 533 7.60 3.46 26.67
C LYS A 533 8.93 3.67 25.95
N MET A 534 8.92 4.13 24.70
CA MET A 534 10.15 4.45 23.96
C MET A 534 10.96 5.56 24.65
N ARG A 535 10.30 6.60 25.14
CA ARG A 535 10.95 7.66 25.93
C ARG A 535 11.61 7.08 27.19
N ASP A 536 10.88 6.24 27.92
CA ASP A 536 11.34 5.67 29.19
C ASP A 536 12.53 4.71 29.03
N LEU A 537 12.81 4.24 27.78
CA LEU A 537 14.05 3.54 27.40
C LEU A 537 15.25 4.48 27.25
N GLY A 538 15.11 5.79 27.53
CA GLY A 538 16.19 6.77 27.40
C GLY A 538 16.34 7.34 26.00
N ASN A 539 15.25 7.41 25.23
CA ASN A 539 15.23 8.01 23.89
C ASN A 539 14.60 9.41 23.91
N THR A 540 15.06 10.26 23.02
CA THR A 540 14.41 11.56 22.75
C THR A 540 13.44 11.37 21.58
N LEU A 541 12.17 11.70 21.79
CA LEU A 541 11.14 11.63 20.76
C LEU A 541 10.70 13.03 20.38
N ILE A 542 10.83 13.38 19.12
CA ILE A 542 10.26 14.59 18.52
C ILE A 542 9.11 14.18 17.61
N VAL A 543 7.92 14.65 17.93
CA VAL A 543 6.70 14.30 17.18
C VAL A 543 6.12 15.59 16.60
N VAL A 544 5.99 15.67 15.30
CA VAL A 544 5.20 16.71 14.64
C VAL A 544 3.74 16.31 14.77
N GLU A 545 2.93 17.08 15.52
CA GLU A 545 1.57 16.66 15.83
C GLU A 545 0.59 17.82 15.99
N HIS A 546 -0.69 17.49 15.75
CA HIS A 546 -1.82 18.40 15.89
C HIS A 546 -2.89 17.88 16.85
N ASP A 547 -2.80 16.62 17.24
CA ASP A 547 -3.75 15.98 18.15
C ASP A 547 -3.65 16.52 19.58
N GLU A 548 -4.79 16.89 20.16
CA GLU A 548 -4.85 17.51 21.48
C GLU A 548 -4.37 16.55 22.58
N ASP A 549 -4.73 15.26 22.50
CA ASP A 549 -4.39 14.28 23.54
C ASP A 549 -2.89 13.99 23.54
N THR A 550 -2.28 13.88 22.35
CA THR A 550 -0.82 13.73 22.19
C THR A 550 -0.08 14.96 22.71
N MET A 551 -0.56 16.18 22.40
CA MET A 551 0.02 17.42 22.93
C MET A 551 -0.08 17.51 24.47
N ARG A 552 -1.20 17.10 25.05
CA ARG A 552 -1.40 17.08 26.51
C ARG A 552 -0.54 16.03 27.22
N ALA A 553 -0.25 14.93 26.53
CA ALA A 553 0.58 13.82 27.02
C ALA A 553 2.09 14.08 26.90
N ALA A 554 2.50 15.10 26.12
CA ALA A 554 3.90 15.46 25.91
C ALA A 554 4.55 16.04 27.16
N ASP A 555 5.87 15.84 27.29
CA ASP A 555 6.68 16.47 28.32
C ASP A 555 7.00 17.94 27.97
N TYR A 556 7.12 18.22 26.67
CA TYR A 556 7.50 19.54 26.14
C TYR A 556 6.83 19.80 24.79
N ILE A 557 6.45 21.05 24.54
CA ILE A 557 5.85 21.47 23.26
C ILE A 557 6.64 22.65 22.72
N VAL A 558 6.86 22.66 21.39
CA VAL A 558 7.39 23.78 20.61
C VAL A 558 6.31 24.16 19.60
N ASP A 559 5.73 25.36 19.75
CA ASP A 559 4.69 25.90 18.87
C ASP A 559 5.30 26.86 17.85
N ILE A 560 5.16 26.57 16.55
CA ILE A 560 5.70 27.33 15.43
C ILE A 560 4.59 28.13 14.75
N GLY A 561 4.81 29.41 14.53
CA GLY A 561 3.81 30.31 13.95
C GLY A 561 4.41 31.65 13.52
N PRO A 562 3.63 32.75 13.61
CA PRO A 562 2.19 32.83 13.94
C PRO A 562 1.25 32.43 12.81
N GLY A 563 1.73 32.35 11.58
CA GLY A 563 0.98 32.03 10.37
C GLY A 563 1.63 30.90 9.56
N ALA A 564 1.31 30.84 8.27
CA ALA A 564 1.83 29.86 7.31
C ALA A 564 2.74 30.57 6.27
N GLY A 565 3.68 29.83 5.67
CA GLY A 565 4.61 30.33 4.67
C GLY A 565 5.49 31.46 5.20
N GLU A 566 5.56 32.57 4.50
CA GLU A 566 6.37 33.73 4.92
C GLU A 566 5.93 34.37 6.25
N ASN A 567 4.65 34.18 6.64
CA ASN A 567 4.11 34.65 7.92
C ASN A 567 4.31 33.65 9.06
N GLY A 568 5.00 32.52 8.80
CA GLY A 568 5.35 31.48 9.78
C GLY A 568 6.82 31.61 10.20
N GLY A 569 7.36 30.51 10.69
CA GLY A 569 8.79 30.35 10.93
C GLY A 569 9.32 30.92 12.25
N GLU A 570 8.47 31.33 13.17
CA GLU A 570 8.84 31.89 14.50
C GLU A 570 8.38 30.94 15.62
N VAL A 571 9.13 30.92 16.74
CA VAL A 571 8.71 30.16 17.93
C VAL A 571 7.72 31.01 18.74
N MET A 572 6.46 30.59 18.77
CA MET A 572 5.38 31.31 19.46
C MET A 572 5.34 30.99 20.96
N ALA A 573 5.65 29.73 21.29
CA ALA A 573 5.77 29.28 22.67
C ALA A 573 6.58 27.99 22.72
N ALA A 574 7.34 27.80 23.80
CA ALA A 574 8.05 26.56 24.11
C ALA A 574 7.97 26.30 25.62
N GLY A 575 7.71 25.04 26.00
CA GLY A 575 7.59 24.64 27.41
C GLY A 575 6.68 23.44 27.61
N THR A 576 6.30 23.19 28.85
CA THR A 576 5.33 22.16 29.18
C THR A 576 3.95 22.49 28.59
N PRO A 577 3.06 21.52 28.38
CA PRO A 577 1.69 21.77 27.86
C PRO A 577 0.95 22.86 28.66
N LYS A 578 1.12 22.88 29.99
CA LYS A 578 0.52 23.91 30.88
C LYS A 578 1.09 25.31 30.63
N GLN A 579 2.39 25.42 30.32
CA GLN A 579 3.03 26.71 30.02
C GLN A 579 2.58 27.21 28.64
N VAL A 580 2.53 26.37 27.63
CA VAL A 580 2.05 26.72 26.28
C VAL A 580 0.57 27.14 26.33
N ALA A 581 -0.29 26.43 27.08
CA ALA A 581 -1.70 26.81 27.28
C ALA A 581 -1.92 28.17 27.89
N ARG A 582 -0.94 28.71 28.65
CA ARG A 582 -0.98 30.08 29.25
C ARG A 582 -0.51 31.16 28.27
N SER A 583 0.17 30.78 27.17
CA SER A 583 0.69 31.76 26.23
C SER A 583 -0.45 32.45 25.46
N ARG A 584 -0.46 33.79 25.49
CA ARG A 584 -1.42 34.58 24.69
C ARG A 584 -1.06 34.67 23.23
N LYS A 585 0.22 34.49 22.88
CA LYS A 585 0.74 34.56 21.50
C LYS A 585 0.50 33.26 20.74
N SER A 586 0.49 32.10 21.43
CA SER A 586 0.31 30.80 20.86
C SER A 586 -1.17 30.54 20.54
N LEU A 587 -1.45 30.28 19.26
CA LEU A 587 -2.78 29.87 18.80
C LEU A 587 -3.12 28.47 19.33
N THR A 588 -2.16 27.55 19.29
CA THR A 588 -2.25 26.22 19.90
C THR A 588 -2.56 26.32 21.40
N GLY A 589 -1.87 27.22 22.10
CA GLY A 589 -2.13 27.47 23.54
C GLY A 589 -3.56 27.93 23.82
N GLN A 590 -4.15 28.75 22.93
CA GLN A 590 -5.53 29.18 23.03
C GLN A 590 -6.52 28.01 22.90
N TYR A 591 -6.27 27.07 22.01
CA TYR A 591 -7.07 25.82 21.86
C TYR A 591 -6.87 24.90 23.08
N LEU A 592 -5.63 24.62 23.47
CA LEU A 592 -5.32 23.80 24.66
C LEU A 592 -5.94 24.34 25.97
N SER A 593 -6.03 25.68 26.11
CA SER A 593 -6.66 26.30 27.26
C SER A 593 -8.20 26.38 27.17
N GLY A 594 -8.78 26.04 26.01
CA GLY A 594 -10.21 26.15 25.74
C GLY A 594 -10.71 27.61 25.54
N LYS A 595 -9.81 28.57 25.41
CA LYS A 595 -10.19 29.98 25.07
C LYS A 595 -10.69 30.10 23.64
N ARG A 596 -10.15 29.26 22.76
CA ARG A 596 -10.67 28.99 21.44
C ARG A 596 -11.14 27.54 21.33
N PHE A 597 -12.23 27.32 20.66
CA PHE A 597 -12.77 25.99 20.35
C PHE A 597 -13.64 26.06 19.10
N ILE A 598 -13.96 24.95 18.52
CA ILE A 598 -14.91 24.85 17.42
C ILE A 598 -16.29 24.68 18.04
N PRO A 599 -17.24 25.62 17.83
CA PRO A 599 -18.56 25.56 18.46
C PRO A 599 -19.41 24.42 17.91
N LEU A 600 -20.42 24.01 18.66
CA LEU A 600 -21.45 23.09 18.20
C LEU A 600 -22.36 23.82 17.19
N PRO A 601 -22.89 23.12 16.16
CA PRO A 601 -23.95 23.69 15.34
C PRO A 601 -25.19 24.05 16.17
N GLU A 602 -25.76 25.22 15.94
CA GLU A 602 -26.97 25.68 16.66
C GLU A 602 -28.15 24.72 16.42
N THR A 603 -28.27 24.21 15.22
CA THR A 603 -29.28 23.22 14.81
C THR A 603 -28.69 22.21 13.86
N ARG A 604 -29.14 20.95 13.92
CA ARG A 604 -28.78 19.94 12.92
C ARG A 604 -29.70 20.06 11.73
N ARG A 605 -29.14 19.94 10.52
CA ARG A 605 -29.92 19.97 9.26
C ARG A 605 -30.77 18.70 9.16
N PRO A 606 -32.08 18.79 8.84
CA PRO A 606 -32.94 17.62 8.70
C PRO A 606 -32.78 16.90 7.35
N GLY A 607 -31.88 17.38 6.50
CA GLY A 607 -31.74 16.90 5.13
C GLY A 607 -32.92 17.21 4.23
N ASN A 608 -32.96 16.53 3.07
CA ASN A 608 -34.05 16.69 2.11
C ASN A 608 -35.05 15.50 2.12
N GLY A 609 -34.99 14.62 3.12
CA GLY A 609 -35.83 13.43 3.29
C GLY A 609 -35.55 12.30 2.32
N LYS A 610 -34.56 12.44 1.43
CA LYS A 610 -34.11 11.42 0.49
C LYS A 610 -32.82 10.75 1.00
N LYS A 611 -32.59 9.53 0.57
CA LYS A 611 -31.40 8.76 0.96
C LYS A 611 -30.89 7.87 -0.16
N ILE A 612 -29.62 7.52 -0.11
CA ILE A 612 -29.05 6.36 -0.81
C ILE A 612 -29.10 5.22 0.18
N ARG A 613 -29.62 4.08 -0.25
CA ARG A 613 -29.60 2.85 0.57
C ARG A 613 -28.79 1.79 -0.14
N ILE A 614 -27.79 1.25 0.54
CA ILE A 614 -27.05 0.04 0.17
C ILE A 614 -27.56 -1.07 1.03
N THR A 615 -27.89 -2.23 0.44
CA THR A 615 -28.29 -3.43 1.14
C THR A 615 -27.31 -4.55 0.91
N GLY A 616 -27.01 -5.28 2.00
CA GLY A 616 -26.17 -6.47 1.97
C GLY A 616 -24.74 -6.22 1.55
N ALA A 617 -24.12 -5.11 1.97
CA ALA A 617 -22.69 -4.86 1.73
C ALA A 617 -21.83 -5.89 2.46
N ALA A 618 -21.00 -6.65 1.70
CA ALA A 618 -20.29 -7.84 2.19
C ALA A 618 -18.83 -7.91 1.68
N GLU A 619 -18.25 -6.80 1.31
CA GLU A 619 -16.85 -6.76 0.87
C GLU A 619 -15.91 -6.75 2.07
N ASN A 620 -14.76 -7.42 1.96
CA ASN A 620 -13.76 -7.58 3.01
C ASN A 620 -14.39 -8.05 4.33
N ASN A 621 -14.29 -7.25 5.38
CA ASN A 621 -14.83 -7.58 6.71
C ASN A 621 -16.30 -7.18 6.94
N LEU A 622 -16.97 -6.59 5.96
CA LEU A 622 -18.37 -6.18 6.11
C LEU A 622 -19.32 -7.40 6.22
N LYS A 623 -20.20 -7.40 7.22
CA LYS A 623 -21.07 -8.52 7.56
C LYS A 623 -22.49 -8.38 6.98
N GLN A 624 -22.60 -8.24 5.65
CA GLN A 624 -23.86 -8.08 4.92
C GLN A 624 -24.75 -6.95 5.47
N ILE A 625 -24.12 -5.79 5.72
CA ILE A 625 -24.79 -4.67 6.37
C ILE A 625 -25.71 -3.89 5.42
N ASP A 626 -26.78 -3.36 5.97
CA ASP A 626 -27.68 -2.42 5.31
C ASP A 626 -27.41 -1.02 5.84
N VAL A 627 -27.18 -0.04 4.94
CA VAL A 627 -26.78 1.32 5.33
C VAL A 627 -27.58 2.35 4.55
N ASP A 628 -28.13 3.32 5.28
CA ASP A 628 -28.80 4.49 4.74
C ASP A 628 -27.87 5.72 4.81
N PHE A 629 -27.65 6.40 3.69
CA PHE A 629 -26.93 7.66 3.60
C PHE A 629 -27.92 8.78 3.30
N PRO A 630 -28.28 9.63 4.28
CA PRO A 630 -29.19 10.73 4.06
C PRO A 630 -28.60 11.77 3.12
N LEU A 631 -29.45 12.45 2.32
CA LEU A 631 -29.05 13.43 1.33
C LEU A 631 -29.36 14.86 1.78
N GLY A 632 -28.51 15.81 1.40
CA GLY A 632 -28.60 17.21 1.81
C GLY A 632 -28.12 17.46 3.23
N GLU A 633 -27.25 16.57 3.73
CA GLU A 633 -26.70 16.63 5.09
C GLU A 633 -25.17 16.52 5.07
N PHE A 634 -24.56 16.92 6.19
CA PHE A 634 -23.17 16.63 6.53
C PHE A 634 -23.10 15.28 7.26
N VAL A 635 -22.72 14.24 6.53
CA VAL A 635 -22.67 12.85 7.02
C VAL A 635 -21.24 12.46 7.33
N VAL A 636 -20.98 11.91 8.52
CA VAL A 636 -19.67 11.39 8.88
C VAL A 636 -19.75 9.89 9.16
N VAL A 637 -18.86 9.13 8.50
CA VAL A 637 -18.63 7.70 8.75
C VAL A 637 -17.44 7.57 9.69
N THR A 638 -17.66 7.02 10.86
CA THR A 638 -16.67 6.90 11.93
C THR A 638 -16.58 5.47 12.48
N GLY A 639 -15.75 5.23 13.47
CA GLY A 639 -15.51 3.94 14.11
C GLY A 639 -14.04 3.61 14.25
N VAL A 640 -13.72 2.55 14.98
CA VAL A 640 -12.33 2.14 15.26
C VAL A 640 -11.54 1.82 14.00
N SER A 641 -10.20 1.83 14.11
CA SER A 641 -9.32 1.48 12.99
C SER A 641 -9.60 0.05 12.51
N GLY A 642 -9.70 -0.15 11.18
CA GLY A 642 -10.02 -1.46 10.59
C GLY A 642 -11.48 -1.92 10.70
N SER A 643 -12.43 -1.09 11.18
CA SER A 643 -13.85 -1.46 11.32
C SER A 643 -14.62 -1.62 10.00
N GLY A 644 -14.02 -1.25 8.85
CA GLY A 644 -14.64 -1.41 7.52
C GLY A 644 -15.13 -0.10 6.89
N LYS A 645 -14.83 1.08 7.45
CA LYS A 645 -15.22 2.40 6.94
C LYS A 645 -14.83 2.61 5.47
N SER A 646 -13.54 2.46 5.17
CA SER A 646 -13.03 2.65 3.80
C SER A 646 -13.60 1.61 2.84
N THR A 647 -13.82 0.38 3.29
CA THR A 647 -14.48 -0.66 2.51
C THR A 647 -15.92 -0.25 2.16
N LEU A 648 -16.70 0.21 3.13
CA LEU A 648 -18.09 0.64 2.91
C LEU A 648 -18.14 1.85 1.96
N VAL A 649 -17.32 2.86 2.22
CA VAL A 649 -17.39 4.13 1.49
C VAL A 649 -16.65 4.07 0.17
N ASN A 650 -15.36 3.62 0.17
CA ASN A 650 -14.51 3.68 -1.01
C ASN A 650 -14.72 2.48 -1.94
N ASP A 651 -14.80 1.25 -1.41
CA ASP A 651 -14.89 0.06 -2.25
C ASP A 651 -16.32 -0.25 -2.69
N VAL A 652 -17.33 0.01 -1.84
CA VAL A 652 -18.73 -0.26 -2.19
C VAL A 652 -19.41 1.02 -2.70
N LEU A 653 -19.70 2.00 -1.84
CA LEU A 653 -20.53 3.18 -2.19
C LEU A 653 -19.95 3.98 -3.35
N LYS A 654 -18.69 4.42 -3.23
CA LYS A 654 -18.03 5.25 -4.23
C LYS A 654 -17.99 4.57 -5.60
N ARG A 655 -17.57 3.29 -5.64
CA ARG A 655 -17.47 2.55 -6.92
C ARG A 655 -18.83 2.32 -7.56
N VAL A 656 -19.85 1.99 -6.75
CA VAL A 656 -21.24 1.86 -7.24
C VAL A 656 -21.73 3.18 -7.86
N LEU A 657 -21.54 4.31 -7.16
CA LEU A 657 -21.94 5.62 -7.65
C LEU A 657 -21.12 6.04 -8.88
N ALA A 658 -19.81 5.80 -8.88
CA ALA A 658 -18.94 6.10 -10.01
C ALA A 658 -19.32 5.30 -11.26
N GLN A 659 -19.64 4.02 -11.11
CA GLN A 659 -20.11 3.17 -12.22
C GLN A 659 -21.44 3.69 -12.80
N LYS A 660 -22.40 4.04 -11.93
CA LYS A 660 -23.75 4.45 -12.38
C LYS A 660 -23.83 5.90 -12.88
N LEU A 661 -23.03 6.82 -12.31
CA LEU A 661 -23.08 8.26 -12.64
C LEU A 661 -21.97 8.69 -13.62
N ASN A 662 -20.75 8.14 -13.47
CA ASN A 662 -19.57 8.59 -14.21
C ASN A 662 -19.08 7.58 -15.26
N ARG A 663 -19.79 6.47 -15.47
CA ARG A 663 -19.40 5.37 -16.38
C ARG A 663 -17.97 4.88 -16.12
N ASN A 664 -17.55 4.83 -14.84
CA ASN A 664 -16.24 4.30 -14.45
C ASN A 664 -16.26 2.78 -14.54
N SER A 665 -15.15 2.18 -14.96
CA SER A 665 -14.99 0.74 -15.13
C SER A 665 -14.57 -0.02 -13.84
N GLU A 666 -14.32 0.69 -12.73
CA GLU A 666 -13.93 0.03 -11.48
C GLU A 666 -15.09 -0.84 -10.92
N LYS A 667 -14.79 -2.11 -10.67
CA LYS A 667 -15.78 -3.04 -10.11
C LYS A 667 -16.06 -2.70 -8.65
N PRO A 668 -17.34 -2.52 -8.25
CA PRO A 668 -17.69 -2.30 -6.85
C PRO A 668 -17.50 -3.57 -6.03
N GLY A 669 -17.23 -3.39 -4.73
CA GLY A 669 -17.21 -4.49 -3.76
C GLY A 669 -18.57 -5.17 -3.63
N LYS A 670 -18.64 -6.34 -2.99
CA LYS A 670 -19.85 -7.17 -2.89
C LYS A 670 -20.98 -6.46 -2.16
N TYR A 671 -22.14 -6.38 -2.78
CA TYR A 671 -23.39 -5.86 -2.22
C TYR A 671 -24.60 -6.52 -2.91
N LYS A 672 -25.80 -6.45 -2.31
CA LYS A 672 -27.02 -7.00 -2.91
C LYS A 672 -27.72 -6.01 -3.83
N SER A 673 -28.00 -4.82 -3.34
CA SER A 673 -28.67 -3.78 -4.12
C SER A 673 -28.36 -2.36 -3.64
N VAL A 674 -28.59 -1.39 -4.50
CA VAL A 674 -28.49 0.03 -4.21
C VAL A 674 -29.72 0.76 -4.73
N SER A 675 -30.24 1.71 -3.95
CA SER A 675 -31.37 2.53 -4.32
C SER A 675 -31.10 4.02 -4.02
N GLY A 676 -31.90 4.91 -4.61
CA GLY A 676 -31.81 6.35 -4.37
C GLY A 676 -30.82 7.11 -5.27
N ILE A 677 -30.06 6.47 -6.15
CA ILE A 677 -29.06 7.10 -7.03
C ILE A 677 -29.67 8.20 -7.91
N LYS A 678 -30.90 8.05 -8.33
CA LYS A 678 -31.62 9.05 -9.16
C LYS A 678 -31.74 10.44 -8.52
N ASN A 679 -31.49 10.54 -7.21
CA ASN A 679 -31.52 11.81 -6.47
C ASN A 679 -30.19 12.58 -6.54
N ILE A 680 -29.17 12.01 -7.16
CA ILE A 680 -27.82 12.57 -7.30
C ILE A 680 -27.55 12.83 -8.79
N GLU A 681 -26.93 13.97 -9.09
CA GLU A 681 -26.49 14.31 -10.44
C GLU A 681 -25.03 13.97 -10.69
N ARG A 682 -24.18 14.15 -9.67
CA ARG A 682 -22.74 14.01 -9.81
C ARG A 682 -22.08 13.50 -8.52
N LEU A 683 -21.15 12.55 -8.69
CA LEU A 683 -20.22 12.14 -7.64
C LEU A 683 -18.92 12.94 -7.74
N VAL A 684 -18.48 13.50 -6.63
CA VAL A 684 -17.21 14.22 -6.51
C VAL A 684 -16.37 13.54 -5.43
N ASN A 685 -15.31 12.85 -5.85
CA ASN A 685 -14.36 12.22 -4.93
C ASN A 685 -13.17 13.15 -4.67
N ILE A 686 -12.88 13.42 -3.40
CA ILE A 686 -11.78 14.28 -2.95
C ILE A 686 -10.87 13.45 -2.04
N ASP A 687 -9.87 12.83 -2.64
CA ASP A 687 -8.88 11.99 -1.97
C ASP A 687 -7.51 12.69 -1.86
N GLN A 688 -6.57 12.07 -1.15
CA GLN A 688 -5.22 12.58 -0.93
C GLN A 688 -4.25 12.33 -2.09
N SER A 689 -4.72 11.78 -3.22
CA SER A 689 -3.87 11.54 -4.39
C SER A 689 -3.34 12.85 -4.98
N PRO A 690 -2.11 12.86 -5.53
CA PRO A 690 -1.51 14.07 -6.12
C PRO A 690 -2.40 14.67 -7.21
N ILE A 691 -2.44 16.00 -7.31
CA ILE A 691 -3.19 16.73 -8.36
C ILE A 691 -2.50 16.68 -9.74
N GLY A 692 -1.34 16.06 -9.82
CA GLY A 692 -0.61 15.83 -11.06
C GLY A 692 0.67 15.04 -10.81
N ARG A 693 1.14 14.36 -11.86
CA ARG A 693 2.33 13.47 -11.80
C ARG A 693 3.59 14.12 -12.36
N THR A 694 3.49 15.30 -12.93
CA THR A 694 4.61 15.99 -13.56
C THR A 694 4.90 17.35 -12.89
N PRO A 695 6.12 17.86 -12.94
CA PRO A 695 6.47 19.19 -12.41
C PRO A 695 5.67 20.35 -13.04
N ARG A 696 5.08 20.13 -14.22
CA ARG A 696 4.23 21.12 -14.93
C ARG A 696 2.85 21.29 -14.34
N SER A 697 2.37 20.29 -13.57
CA SER A 697 1.12 20.42 -12.84
C SER A 697 1.37 21.27 -11.60
N ASN A 698 0.55 22.31 -11.41
CA ASN A 698 0.66 23.24 -10.29
C ASN A 698 -0.73 23.77 -9.87
N PRO A 699 -0.87 24.48 -8.74
CA PRO A 699 -2.11 25.06 -8.26
C PRO A 699 -2.83 25.92 -9.30
N ALA A 700 -2.10 26.74 -10.06
CA ALA A 700 -2.69 27.62 -11.06
C ALA A 700 -3.32 26.85 -12.23
N THR A 701 -2.67 25.80 -12.70
CA THR A 701 -3.19 24.97 -13.80
C THR A 701 -4.35 24.11 -13.34
N TYR A 702 -4.26 23.51 -12.15
CA TYR A 702 -5.29 22.61 -11.63
C TYR A 702 -6.63 23.32 -11.35
N THR A 703 -6.59 24.51 -10.77
CA THR A 703 -7.80 25.32 -10.53
C THR A 703 -8.33 26.01 -11.78
N GLY A 704 -7.59 25.92 -12.90
CA GLY A 704 -7.92 26.58 -14.15
C GLY A 704 -7.86 28.13 -14.04
N VAL A 705 -7.22 28.68 -13.02
CA VAL A 705 -7.00 30.12 -12.91
C VAL A 705 -5.93 30.60 -13.90
N PHE A 706 -4.97 29.71 -14.21
CA PHE A 706 -3.88 30.03 -15.15
C PHE A 706 -4.38 30.39 -16.54
N ASP A 707 -5.49 29.79 -16.99
CA ASP A 707 -6.10 30.16 -18.27
C ASP A 707 -6.56 31.60 -18.31
N ASN A 708 -7.17 32.10 -17.23
CA ASN A 708 -7.59 33.47 -17.10
C ASN A 708 -6.40 34.43 -16.97
N ILE A 709 -5.33 34.02 -16.31
CA ILE A 709 -4.10 34.80 -16.19
C ILE A 709 -3.42 34.94 -17.57
N ARG A 710 -3.30 33.86 -18.33
CA ARG A 710 -2.74 33.89 -19.68
C ARG A 710 -3.57 34.77 -20.65
N ASP A 711 -4.89 34.74 -20.54
CA ASP A 711 -5.77 35.60 -21.29
C ASP A 711 -5.52 37.07 -20.93
N LEU A 712 -5.32 37.40 -19.65
CA LEU A 712 -5.02 38.76 -19.21
C LEU A 712 -3.67 39.27 -19.77
N PHE A 713 -2.62 38.43 -19.70
CA PHE A 713 -1.30 38.79 -20.26
C PHE A 713 -1.34 38.99 -21.76
N ALA A 714 -2.11 38.19 -22.50
CA ALA A 714 -2.30 38.37 -23.94
C ALA A 714 -3.05 39.68 -24.30
N GLN A 715 -3.76 40.28 -23.35
CA GLN A 715 -4.49 41.53 -23.53
C GLN A 715 -3.65 42.77 -23.15
N THR A 716 -2.45 42.63 -22.63
CA THR A 716 -1.56 43.75 -22.34
C THR A 716 -1.13 44.46 -23.63
N ASN A 717 -0.79 45.75 -23.52
CA ASN A 717 -0.39 46.55 -24.71
C ASN A 717 0.88 45.95 -25.35
N GLU A 718 1.86 45.56 -24.55
CA GLU A 718 3.11 44.96 -25.02
C GLU A 718 2.89 43.64 -25.78
N ALA A 719 2.05 42.74 -25.24
CA ALA A 719 1.70 41.48 -25.89
C ALA A 719 0.97 41.72 -27.24
N LYS A 720 0.08 42.71 -27.32
CA LYS A 720 -0.64 43.06 -28.54
C LYS A 720 0.32 43.64 -29.60
N LEU A 721 1.23 44.51 -29.17
CA LEU A 721 2.26 45.10 -30.08
C LEU A 721 3.15 44.00 -30.70
N ARG A 722 3.50 42.97 -29.93
CA ARG A 722 4.33 41.83 -30.38
C ARG A 722 3.51 40.72 -31.06
N GLY A 723 2.20 40.85 -31.15
CA GLY A 723 1.31 39.83 -31.70
C GLY A 723 1.22 38.55 -30.87
N TYR A 724 1.50 38.61 -29.56
CA TYR A 724 1.53 37.48 -28.69
C TYR A 724 0.12 37.05 -28.30
N LYS A 725 -0.22 35.79 -28.58
CA LYS A 725 -1.50 35.17 -28.22
C LYS A 725 -1.38 34.42 -26.90
N LYS A 726 -2.50 33.97 -26.32
CA LYS A 726 -2.62 33.19 -25.09
C LYS A 726 -1.60 32.02 -25.00
N GLY A 727 -1.35 31.34 -26.14
CA GLY A 727 -0.38 30.22 -26.21
C GLY A 727 1.07 30.61 -25.87
N ARG A 728 1.47 31.88 -26.12
CA ARG A 728 2.81 32.38 -25.79
C ARG A 728 3.09 32.34 -24.29
N PHE A 729 2.09 32.53 -23.46
CA PHE A 729 2.16 32.55 -22.01
C PHE A 729 1.94 31.16 -21.38
N SER A 730 2.08 30.08 -22.15
CA SER A 730 2.00 28.69 -21.68
C SER A 730 3.40 28.07 -21.64
N PHE A 731 3.80 27.57 -20.51
CA PHE A 731 5.05 26.80 -20.38
C PHE A 731 4.95 25.39 -21.01
N ASN A 732 3.76 24.95 -21.46
CA ASN A 732 3.56 23.69 -22.17
C ASN A 732 3.69 23.83 -23.71
N THR A 733 3.63 25.05 -24.24
CA THR A 733 3.56 25.31 -25.67
C THR A 733 4.88 25.87 -26.20
N LYS A 734 5.34 25.37 -27.35
CA LYS A 734 6.52 25.93 -28.05
C LYS A 734 6.32 27.41 -28.35
N GLY A 735 7.42 28.16 -28.35
CA GLY A 735 7.43 29.57 -28.67
C GLY A 735 7.52 30.50 -27.47
N GLY A 736 6.88 30.16 -26.33
CA GLY A 736 6.95 30.97 -25.11
C GLY A 736 7.73 30.32 -23.97
N ARG A 737 7.84 29.00 -23.97
CA ARG A 737 8.56 28.24 -22.96
C ARG A 737 10.08 28.26 -23.16
N CYS A 738 10.82 27.97 -22.11
CA CYS A 738 12.24 27.65 -22.22
C CYS A 738 12.41 26.32 -22.94
N GLU A 739 13.13 26.31 -24.06
CA GLU A 739 13.31 25.07 -24.85
C GLU A 739 14.39 24.16 -24.26
N ALA A 740 15.30 24.66 -23.40
CA ALA A 740 16.32 23.83 -22.72
C ALA A 740 15.69 22.87 -21.73
N CYS A 741 14.71 23.31 -20.92
CA CYS A 741 13.99 22.46 -19.97
C CYS A 741 12.56 22.10 -20.45
N HIS A 742 12.21 22.47 -21.68
CA HIS A 742 10.87 22.25 -22.24
C HIS A 742 9.72 22.79 -21.39
N GLY A 743 9.99 23.79 -20.55
CA GLY A 743 9.02 24.42 -19.65
C GLY A 743 8.89 23.79 -18.26
N ASP A 744 9.74 22.82 -17.91
CA ASP A 744 9.76 22.20 -16.58
C ASP A 744 10.40 23.11 -15.52
N GLY A 745 11.30 24.01 -15.93
CA GLY A 745 12.08 24.85 -15.03
C GLY A 745 13.24 24.10 -14.34
N ILE A 746 13.24 22.79 -14.40
CA ILE A 746 14.21 21.89 -13.80
C ILE A 746 14.70 20.88 -14.84
N LEU A 747 15.91 20.38 -14.67
CA LEU A 747 16.48 19.28 -15.44
C LEU A 747 16.55 18.06 -14.55
N LYS A 748 16.05 16.94 -15.04
CA LYS A 748 16.15 15.64 -14.39
C LYS A 748 17.46 14.99 -14.81
N ILE A 749 18.33 14.70 -13.85
CA ILE A 749 19.54 13.93 -14.06
C ILE A 749 19.28 12.51 -13.56
N GLU A 750 19.18 11.56 -14.48
CA GLU A 750 18.97 10.15 -14.14
C GLU A 750 20.26 9.52 -13.59
N MET A 751 20.16 8.97 -12.41
CA MET A 751 21.26 8.32 -11.70
C MET A 751 20.99 6.81 -11.64
N ASN A 752 21.76 6.00 -12.39
CA ASN A 752 21.48 4.55 -12.58
C ASN A 752 21.29 3.72 -11.30
N PHE A 753 21.87 4.12 -10.18
CA PHE A 753 21.78 3.38 -8.89
C PHE A 753 21.38 4.28 -7.70
N LEU A 754 21.12 5.55 -7.95
CA LEU A 754 20.74 6.54 -6.94
C LEU A 754 19.41 7.17 -7.35
N PRO A 755 18.68 7.80 -6.41
CA PRO A 755 17.50 8.59 -6.78
C PRO A 755 17.86 9.68 -7.79
N ASP A 756 16.97 9.93 -8.74
CA ASP A 756 17.13 10.99 -9.72
C ASP A 756 17.33 12.35 -9.06
N VAL A 757 18.27 13.13 -9.58
CA VAL A 757 18.56 14.49 -9.08
C VAL A 757 17.87 15.52 -9.98
N PHE A 758 17.15 16.45 -9.35
CA PHE A 758 16.50 17.56 -10.04
C PHE A 758 17.28 18.85 -9.78
N VAL A 759 17.79 19.48 -10.84
CA VAL A 759 18.53 20.74 -10.74
C VAL A 759 17.79 21.85 -11.49
N PRO A 760 17.82 23.12 -11.02
CA PRO A 760 17.24 24.24 -11.75
C PRO A 760 17.88 24.34 -13.14
N CYS A 761 17.06 24.65 -14.14
CA CYS A 761 17.54 24.87 -15.51
C CYS A 761 18.47 26.09 -15.57
N GLU A 762 19.67 25.91 -16.06
CA GLU A 762 20.69 26.96 -16.16
C GLU A 762 20.32 28.10 -17.14
N VAL A 763 19.45 27.83 -18.12
CA VAL A 763 19.02 28.80 -19.13
C VAL A 763 17.90 29.71 -18.60
N CYS A 764 16.88 29.15 -17.96
CA CYS A 764 15.74 29.93 -17.47
C CYS A 764 15.80 30.19 -15.95
N HIS A 765 16.75 29.63 -15.24
CA HIS A 765 16.90 29.74 -13.79
C HIS A 765 15.61 29.42 -13.03
N GLY A 766 14.90 28.36 -13.46
CA GLY A 766 13.62 27.95 -12.86
C GLY A 766 12.39 28.71 -13.34
N LYS A 767 12.52 29.75 -14.17
CA LYS A 767 11.40 30.61 -14.60
C LYS A 767 10.47 29.98 -15.65
N GLN A 768 10.83 28.85 -16.25
CA GLN A 768 10.02 28.07 -17.22
C GLN A 768 9.82 28.70 -18.61
N TYR A 769 10.05 30.00 -18.79
CA TYR A 769 9.85 30.77 -20.02
C TYR A 769 11.14 31.27 -20.65
N ASN A 770 11.06 31.62 -21.92
CA ASN A 770 12.14 32.31 -22.59
C ASN A 770 12.15 33.82 -22.22
N SER A 771 13.29 34.51 -22.46
CA SER A 771 13.50 35.93 -22.12
C SER A 771 12.45 36.86 -22.73
N GLU A 772 12.12 36.64 -24.00
CA GLU A 772 11.15 37.50 -24.72
C GLU A 772 9.72 37.45 -24.12
N THR A 773 9.27 36.28 -23.60
CA THR A 773 7.98 36.16 -22.93
C THR A 773 8.01 36.86 -21.58
N LEU A 774 9.15 36.83 -20.89
CA LEU A 774 9.32 37.45 -19.56
C LEU A 774 9.38 39.00 -19.63
N GLU A 775 9.60 39.60 -20.80
CA GLU A 775 9.54 41.03 -20.98
C GLU A 775 8.12 41.60 -20.91
N VAL A 776 7.10 40.77 -21.12
CA VAL A 776 5.71 41.19 -21.02
C VAL A 776 5.26 41.21 -19.56
N GLU A 777 4.86 42.40 -19.09
CA GLU A 777 4.47 42.62 -17.71
C GLU A 777 3.01 43.11 -17.58
N TYR A 778 2.43 42.71 -16.42
CA TYR A 778 1.15 43.27 -15.96
C TYR A 778 1.41 43.83 -14.52
N LYS A 779 1.15 45.13 -14.32
CA LYS A 779 1.45 45.86 -13.07
C LYS A 779 2.90 45.63 -12.55
N GLY A 780 3.90 45.63 -13.47
CA GLY A 780 5.31 45.45 -13.11
C GLY A 780 5.71 44.02 -12.71
N LYS A 781 4.89 43.02 -13.06
CA LYS A 781 5.18 41.60 -12.83
C LYS A 781 5.01 40.81 -14.13
N ASN A 782 6.01 39.98 -14.47
CA ASN A 782 5.91 39.04 -15.58
C ASN A 782 5.17 37.77 -15.18
N ILE A 783 4.91 36.88 -16.13
CA ILE A 783 4.14 35.64 -15.93
C ILE A 783 4.83 34.67 -14.93
N ALA A 784 6.16 34.62 -14.92
CA ALA A 784 6.91 33.80 -13.96
C ALA A 784 6.82 34.37 -12.53
N ASP A 785 6.92 35.70 -12.37
CA ASP A 785 6.74 36.35 -11.07
C ASP A 785 5.33 36.06 -10.49
N VAL A 786 4.31 36.05 -11.34
CA VAL A 786 2.94 35.68 -10.92
C VAL A 786 2.86 34.25 -10.45
N LEU A 787 3.56 33.31 -11.10
CA LEU A 787 3.62 31.91 -10.65
C LEU A 787 4.37 31.75 -9.32
N GLN A 788 5.28 32.65 -8.98
CA GLN A 788 5.98 32.65 -7.68
C GLN A 788 5.17 33.28 -6.56
N MET A 789 4.09 34.02 -6.87
CA MET A 789 3.20 34.59 -5.84
C MET A 789 2.49 33.47 -5.08
N THR A 790 2.32 33.68 -3.78
CA THR A 790 1.39 32.90 -2.97
C THR A 790 -0.06 33.19 -3.38
N ALA A 791 -0.99 32.26 -3.09
CA ALA A 791 -2.41 32.47 -3.42
C ALA A 791 -2.96 33.74 -2.71
N SER A 792 -2.52 34.04 -1.48
CA SER A 792 -2.94 35.24 -0.75
C SER A 792 -2.44 36.54 -1.39
N GLU A 793 -1.19 36.59 -1.86
CA GLU A 793 -0.64 37.73 -2.61
C GLU A 793 -1.34 37.90 -3.94
N ALA A 794 -1.56 36.81 -4.64
CA ALA A 794 -2.24 36.83 -5.95
C ALA A 794 -3.71 37.30 -5.84
N VAL A 795 -4.44 37.00 -4.76
CA VAL A 795 -5.80 37.55 -4.50
C VAL A 795 -5.74 39.08 -4.47
N LYS A 796 -4.77 39.67 -3.76
CA LYS A 796 -4.59 41.12 -3.67
C LYS A 796 -4.14 41.71 -5.00
N PHE A 797 -3.19 41.07 -5.69
CA PHE A 797 -2.66 41.54 -6.98
C PHE A 797 -3.73 41.60 -8.07
N PHE A 798 -4.59 40.56 -8.14
CA PHE A 798 -5.69 40.45 -9.11
C PHE A 798 -7.04 40.95 -8.55
N GLU A 799 -7.07 41.76 -7.48
CA GLU A 799 -8.30 42.29 -6.91
C GLU A 799 -9.26 42.93 -7.95
N PRO A 800 -8.77 43.70 -8.98
CA PRO A 800 -9.63 44.30 -10.01
C PRO A 800 -10.21 43.28 -11.03
N ILE A 801 -9.76 42.02 -11.01
CA ILE A 801 -10.13 41.01 -12.00
C ILE A 801 -11.01 39.90 -11.33
N PRO A 802 -12.34 40.06 -11.28
CA PRO A 802 -13.24 39.20 -10.51
C PRO A 802 -13.13 37.69 -10.85
N LYS A 803 -12.91 37.37 -12.14
CA LYS A 803 -12.78 36.00 -12.64
C LYS A 803 -11.55 35.28 -12.06
N ILE A 804 -10.43 36.00 -11.88
CA ILE A 804 -9.19 35.46 -11.32
C ILE A 804 -9.32 35.46 -9.78
N ARG A 805 -9.72 36.61 -9.20
CA ARG A 805 -9.86 36.76 -7.73
C ARG A 805 -10.75 35.69 -7.11
N ARG A 806 -11.92 35.40 -7.72
CA ARG A 806 -12.87 34.41 -7.17
C ARG A 806 -12.24 33.02 -7.06
N LYS A 807 -11.50 32.58 -8.09
CA LYS A 807 -10.82 31.29 -8.07
C LYS A 807 -9.67 31.24 -7.06
N LEU A 808 -8.90 32.33 -6.93
CA LEU A 808 -7.82 32.41 -5.97
C LEU A 808 -8.35 32.48 -4.53
N GLN A 809 -9.48 33.15 -4.32
CA GLN A 809 -10.11 33.24 -3.00
C GLN A 809 -10.50 31.87 -2.44
N THR A 810 -10.97 30.93 -3.29
CA THR A 810 -11.29 29.58 -2.82
C THR A 810 -10.06 28.85 -2.28
N LEU A 811 -8.85 29.12 -2.80
CA LEU A 811 -7.62 28.58 -2.25
C LEU A 811 -7.32 29.14 -0.85
N VAL A 812 -7.55 30.41 -0.65
CA VAL A 812 -7.39 31.05 0.66
C VAL A 812 -8.41 30.53 1.66
N ASP A 813 -9.67 30.36 1.23
CA ASP A 813 -10.77 29.87 2.06
C ASP A 813 -10.51 28.46 2.61
N VAL A 814 -9.89 27.57 1.81
CA VAL A 814 -9.51 26.22 2.27
C VAL A 814 -8.17 26.18 3.03
N GLY A 815 -7.59 27.34 3.37
CA GLY A 815 -6.34 27.43 4.14
C GLY A 815 -5.05 27.23 3.32
N LEU A 816 -5.10 27.33 1.98
CA LEU A 816 -3.94 27.21 1.08
C LEU A 816 -3.39 28.57 0.63
N GLY A 817 -3.65 29.63 1.37
CA GLY A 817 -3.19 30.97 1.03
C GLY A 817 -1.68 31.13 0.91
N TYR A 818 -0.90 30.31 1.57
CA TYR A 818 0.57 30.31 1.58
C TYR A 818 1.20 29.56 0.38
N VAL A 819 0.43 28.74 -0.33
CA VAL A 819 0.94 27.92 -1.45
C VAL A 819 1.20 28.83 -2.65
N LYS A 820 2.37 28.66 -3.30
CA LYS A 820 2.70 29.40 -4.52
C LYS A 820 1.92 28.86 -5.71
N LEU A 821 1.47 29.76 -6.60
CA LEU A 821 0.65 29.37 -7.76
C LEU A 821 1.37 28.41 -8.71
N GLY A 822 2.68 28.55 -8.87
CA GLY A 822 3.53 27.71 -9.71
C GLY A 822 4.20 26.53 -8.99
N GLN A 823 3.89 26.28 -7.71
CA GLN A 823 4.48 25.17 -6.96
C GLN A 823 4.18 23.82 -7.63
N PRO A 824 5.19 22.99 -7.93
CA PRO A 824 4.97 21.69 -8.54
C PRO A 824 4.01 20.81 -7.71
N ALA A 825 3.07 20.16 -8.36
CA ALA A 825 2.09 19.28 -7.70
C ALA A 825 2.74 18.14 -6.91
N THR A 826 3.93 17.70 -7.32
CA THR A 826 4.72 16.64 -6.68
C THR A 826 5.31 17.05 -5.32
N THR A 827 5.36 18.35 -5.03
CA THR A 827 5.87 18.87 -3.75
C THR A 827 4.77 19.15 -2.73
N LEU A 828 3.50 19.01 -3.12
CA LEU A 828 2.36 19.19 -2.21
C LEU A 828 2.19 17.95 -1.33
N SER A 829 1.86 18.18 -0.06
CA SER A 829 1.43 17.11 0.84
C SER A 829 0.05 16.55 0.42
N GLY A 830 -0.29 15.33 0.88
CA GLY A 830 -1.58 14.71 0.59
C GLY A 830 -2.77 15.59 1.02
N GLY A 831 -2.69 16.20 2.20
CA GLY A 831 -3.72 17.11 2.69
C GLY A 831 -3.82 18.42 1.88
N GLU A 832 -2.69 18.97 1.39
CA GLU A 832 -2.68 20.14 0.49
C GLU A 832 -3.31 19.79 -0.86
N ALA A 833 -2.97 18.63 -1.43
CA ALA A 833 -3.55 18.14 -2.67
C ALA A 833 -5.08 17.96 -2.54
N GLN A 834 -5.55 17.40 -1.44
CA GLN A 834 -6.97 17.22 -1.15
C GLN A 834 -7.71 18.56 -1.03
N ARG A 835 -7.17 19.51 -0.28
CA ARG A 835 -7.74 20.87 -0.16
C ARG A 835 -7.72 21.62 -1.49
N MET A 836 -6.70 21.37 -2.34
CA MET A 836 -6.64 21.92 -3.69
C MET A 836 -7.79 21.40 -4.56
N LYS A 837 -8.12 20.10 -4.47
CA LYS A 837 -9.28 19.50 -5.15
C LYS A 837 -10.58 20.13 -4.66
N LEU A 838 -10.73 20.30 -3.34
CA LEU A 838 -11.88 20.94 -2.72
C LEU A 838 -12.04 22.39 -3.23
N ALA A 839 -10.97 23.19 -3.25
CA ALA A 839 -10.97 24.55 -3.77
C ALA A 839 -11.43 24.62 -5.23
N SER A 840 -10.98 23.65 -6.04
CA SER A 840 -11.37 23.54 -7.45
C SER A 840 -12.88 23.25 -7.64
N GLU A 841 -13.52 22.57 -6.70
CA GLU A 841 -14.96 22.30 -6.77
C GLU A 841 -15.80 23.48 -6.26
N LEU A 842 -15.32 24.23 -5.28
CA LEU A 842 -16.06 25.37 -4.69
C LEU A 842 -16.40 26.49 -5.65
N HIS A 843 -15.58 26.72 -6.69
CA HIS A 843 -15.85 27.81 -7.66
C HIS A 843 -16.81 27.39 -8.77
N LYS A 844 -17.13 26.10 -8.91
CA LYS A 844 -18.09 25.59 -9.89
C LYS A 844 -19.52 25.91 -9.46
N GLN A 845 -20.41 26.03 -10.45
CA GLN A 845 -21.84 26.24 -10.17
C GLN A 845 -22.40 25.01 -9.42
N GLN A 846 -23.03 25.24 -8.29
CA GLN A 846 -23.62 24.19 -7.48
C GLN A 846 -25.04 23.89 -7.95
N SER A 847 -25.33 22.61 -8.22
CA SER A 847 -26.70 22.17 -8.61
C SER A 847 -27.56 21.82 -7.39
N GLY A 848 -26.95 21.67 -6.21
CA GLY A 848 -27.63 21.21 -5.00
C GLY A 848 -27.94 19.70 -4.98
N LYS A 849 -27.39 18.94 -5.92
CA LYS A 849 -27.56 17.48 -6.02
C LYS A 849 -26.23 16.74 -6.19
N ASN A 850 -25.11 17.38 -5.89
CA ASN A 850 -23.82 16.72 -5.90
C ASN A 850 -23.62 15.92 -4.63
N PHE A 851 -22.93 14.77 -4.76
CA PHE A 851 -22.52 13.92 -3.66
C PHE A 851 -20.99 13.97 -3.53
N TYR A 852 -20.52 14.59 -2.46
CA TYR A 852 -19.08 14.72 -2.17
C TYR A 852 -18.64 13.61 -1.22
N ILE A 853 -17.53 12.93 -1.55
CA ILE A 853 -16.87 11.97 -0.67
C ILE A 853 -15.48 12.50 -0.35
N LEU A 854 -15.16 12.63 0.94
CA LEU A 854 -13.85 13.01 1.43
C LEU A 854 -13.32 11.91 2.38
N ASP A 855 -12.04 11.60 2.25
CA ASP A 855 -11.37 10.60 3.10
C ASP A 855 -10.33 11.30 3.98
N GLU A 856 -10.55 11.30 5.30
CA GLU A 856 -9.72 11.90 6.34
C GLU A 856 -9.19 13.31 5.99
N PRO A 857 -10.08 14.29 5.70
CA PRO A 857 -9.65 15.61 5.23
C PRO A 857 -8.98 16.48 6.30
N THR A 858 -8.96 16.06 7.56
CA THR A 858 -8.29 16.79 8.66
C THR A 858 -6.83 16.42 8.84
N THR A 859 -6.32 15.48 8.05
CA THR A 859 -4.92 15.04 8.06
C THR A 859 -3.97 16.23 7.94
N GLY A 860 -3.03 16.37 8.90
CA GLY A 860 -2.05 17.44 8.93
C GLY A 860 -2.61 18.84 9.25
N LEU A 861 -3.82 18.94 9.79
CA LEU A 861 -4.47 20.21 10.09
C LEU A 861 -4.45 20.55 11.57
N HIS A 862 -4.04 21.77 11.86
CA HIS A 862 -4.26 22.39 13.17
C HIS A 862 -5.76 22.68 13.38
N SER A 863 -6.23 22.73 14.64
CA SER A 863 -7.64 22.98 14.98
C SER A 863 -8.23 24.24 14.32
N GLU A 864 -7.45 25.31 14.10
CA GLU A 864 -7.89 26.49 13.37
C GLU A 864 -8.13 26.22 11.87
N ASP A 865 -7.31 25.35 11.26
CA ASP A 865 -7.49 24.95 9.85
C ASP A 865 -8.72 24.02 9.73
N ILE A 866 -8.96 23.16 10.73
CA ILE A 866 -10.18 22.32 10.84
C ILE A 866 -11.42 23.21 10.94
N ARG A 867 -11.41 24.24 11.77
CA ARG A 867 -12.51 25.20 11.87
C ARG A 867 -12.85 25.84 10.52
N ARG A 868 -11.83 26.25 9.76
CA ARG A 868 -12.01 26.79 8.40
C ARG A 868 -12.58 25.76 7.45
N LEU A 869 -12.06 24.53 7.49
CA LEU A 869 -12.53 23.42 6.66
C LEU A 869 -14.02 23.12 6.91
N ILE A 870 -14.44 22.99 8.18
CA ILE A 870 -15.84 22.78 8.55
C ILE A 870 -16.72 23.89 7.94
N GLY A 871 -16.35 25.17 8.06
CA GLY A 871 -17.09 26.27 7.45
C GLY A 871 -17.17 26.21 5.91
N VAL A 872 -16.20 25.59 5.26
CA VAL A 872 -16.25 25.34 3.80
C VAL A 872 -17.22 24.21 3.49
N LEU A 873 -17.20 23.13 4.28
CA LEU A 873 -18.08 21.98 4.11
C LEU A 873 -19.54 22.35 4.37
N ASP A 874 -19.78 23.16 5.39
CA ASP A 874 -21.11 23.70 5.69
C ASP A 874 -21.69 24.49 4.49
N ARG A 875 -20.89 25.36 3.87
CA ARG A 875 -21.32 26.09 2.66
C ARG A 875 -21.72 25.16 1.51
N LEU A 876 -21.06 24.00 1.37
CA LEU A 876 -21.44 23.02 0.34
C LEU A 876 -22.77 22.35 0.67
N VAL A 877 -23.00 22.02 1.94
CA VAL A 877 -24.26 21.40 2.40
C VAL A 877 -25.41 22.41 2.35
N ASP A 878 -25.18 23.66 2.76
CA ASP A 878 -26.16 24.75 2.69
C ASP A 878 -26.59 25.05 1.24
N ALA A 879 -25.74 24.77 0.26
CA ALA A 879 -26.09 24.84 -1.16
C ALA A 879 -26.93 23.61 -1.64
N GLY A 880 -27.37 22.74 -0.73
CA GLY A 880 -28.22 21.57 -1.01
C GLY A 880 -27.49 20.30 -1.35
N ASN A 881 -26.14 20.29 -1.38
CA ASN A 881 -25.35 19.09 -1.68
C ASN A 881 -25.26 18.16 -0.46
N THR A 882 -24.85 16.92 -0.70
CA THR A 882 -24.51 15.98 0.34
C THR A 882 -23.00 15.87 0.49
N VAL A 883 -22.50 15.94 1.70
CA VAL A 883 -21.08 15.78 2.02
C VAL A 883 -20.92 14.58 2.94
N LEU A 884 -20.26 13.53 2.44
CA LEU A 884 -19.92 12.34 3.20
C LEU A 884 -18.41 12.35 3.49
N ILE A 885 -18.05 12.18 4.76
CA ILE A 885 -16.65 12.17 5.22
C ILE A 885 -16.35 10.92 6.03
N ILE A 886 -15.22 10.28 5.76
CA ILE A 886 -14.64 9.31 6.69
C ILE A 886 -13.74 10.10 7.64
N GLU A 887 -14.03 10.06 8.95
CA GLU A 887 -13.29 10.86 9.93
C GLU A 887 -13.25 10.25 11.33
N HIS A 888 -12.18 10.62 12.04
CA HIS A 888 -11.95 10.28 13.46
C HIS A 888 -11.83 11.50 14.36
N ASN A 889 -11.58 12.67 13.77
CA ASN A 889 -11.45 13.93 14.51
C ASN A 889 -12.79 14.33 15.15
N LEU A 890 -12.81 14.40 16.50
CA LEU A 890 -14.04 14.65 17.24
C LEU A 890 -14.63 16.05 16.98
N ASP A 891 -13.83 17.03 16.56
CA ASP A 891 -14.34 18.35 16.19
C ASP A 891 -15.16 18.30 14.91
N VAL A 892 -14.78 17.46 13.94
CA VAL A 892 -15.58 17.19 12.73
C VAL A 892 -16.78 16.32 13.05
N VAL A 893 -16.59 15.25 13.82
CA VAL A 893 -17.67 14.32 14.22
C VAL A 893 -18.78 15.05 14.95
N LYS A 894 -18.46 15.92 15.93
CA LYS A 894 -19.46 16.70 16.65
C LYS A 894 -20.19 17.74 15.79
N SER A 895 -19.58 18.19 14.67
CA SER A 895 -20.15 19.17 13.75
C SER A 895 -21.06 18.57 12.68
N ALA A 896 -21.09 17.22 12.54
CA ALA A 896 -21.89 16.51 11.55
C ALA A 896 -23.40 16.61 11.85
N ASP A 897 -24.22 16.53 10.81
CA ASP A 897 -25.68 16.39 10.97
C ASP A 897 -26.08 14.93 11.26
N TYR A 898 -25.35 13.96 10.67
CA TYR A 898 -25.63 12.54 10.80
C TYR A 898 -24.34 11.72 10.88
N LEU A 899 -24.31 10.74 11.79
CA LEU A 899 -23.18 9.83 11.98
C LEU A 899 -23.58 8.41 11.59
N ILE A 900 -22.60 7.68 11.04
CA ILE A 900 -22.64 6.23 10.83
C ILE A 900 -21.41 5.65 11.49
N ASP A 901 -21.58 4.98 12.63
CA ASP A 901 -20.48 4.39 13.42
C ASP A 901 -20.34 2.90 13.14
N LEU A 902 -19.17 2.49 12.64
CA LEU A 902 -18.83 1.09 12.34
C LEU A 902 -17.93 0.49 13.42
N GLY A 903 -18.21 -0.77 13.75
CA GLY A 903 -17.44 -1.47 14.77
C GLY A 903 -17.98 -2.88 15.00
N PRO A 904 -17.96 -3.34 16.27
CA PRO A 904 -17.34 -2.66 17.45
C PRO A 904 -15.80 -2.66 17.42
N GLU A 905 -15.17 -3.64 16.76
CA GLU A 905 -13.73 -3.80 16.69
C GLU A 905 -13.20 -3.66 15.25
N GLY A 906 -11.88 -3.82 15.05
CA GLY A 906 -11.24 -3.92 13.73
C GLY A 906 -11.21 -5.35 13.20
N GLY A 907 -11.01 -5.51 11.87
CA GLY A 907 -10.91 -6.81 11.20
C GLY A 907 -12.17 -7.65 11.35
N ASP A 908 -12.01 -8.93 11.66
CA ASP A 908 -13.15 -9.89 11.82
C ASP A 908 -14.13 -9.51 12.93
N GLY A 909 -13.66 -8.78 13.95
CA GLY A 909 -14.50 -8.26 15.04
C GLY A 909 -15.33 -7.04 14.65
N GLY A 910 -15.06 -6.46 13.47
CA GLY A 910 -15.73 -5.28 12.92
C GLY A 910 -16.79 -5.62 11.87
N GLY A 911 -17.01 -4.67 10.97
CA GLY A 911 -17.84 -4.83 9.79
C GLY A 911 -19.35 -4.77 10.04
N THR A 912 -19.79 -4.27 11.20
CA THR A 912 -21.19 -4.03 11.54
C THR A 912 -21.44 -2.56 11.84
N ILE A 913 -22.69 -2.13 11.74
CA ILE A 913 -23.09 -0.79 12.18
C ILE A 913 -23.41 -0.88 13.67
N VAL A 914 -22.71 -0.06 14.47
CA VAL A 914 -22.92 0.02 15.92
C VAL A 914 -23.98 1.05 16.25
N ALA A 915 -23.90 2.22 15.62
CA ALA A 915 -24.85 3.28 15.84
C ALA A 915 -25.04 4.16 14.59
N THR A 916 -26.23 4.74 14.44
CA THR A 916 -26.52 5.77 13.42
C THR A 916 -27.43 6.84 14.04
N GLY A 917 -27.30 8.06 13.60
CA GLY A 917 -28.14 9.17 14.07
C GLY A 917 -27.34 10.46 14.22
N THR A 918 -27.89 11.41 14.95
CA THR A 918 -27.17 12.65 15.27
C THR A 918 -26.01 12.36 16.23
N PRO A 919 -24.99 13.22 16.31
CA PRO A 919 -23.90 13.06 17.26
C PRO A 919 -24.36 12.86 18.71
N GLU A 920 -25.45 13.54 19.12
CA GLU A 920 -26.04 13.39 20.45
C GLU A 920 -26.65 11.99 20.66
N GLN A 921 -27.32 11.45 19.64
CA GLN A 921 -27.90 10.10 19.71
C GLN A 921 -26.82 9.02 19.79
N VAL A 922 -25.77 9.14 18.98
CA VAL A 922 -24.64 8.20 18.98
C VAL A 922 -23.88 8.23 20.31
N ALA A 923 -23.76 9.42 20.94
CA ALA A 923 -23.11 9.60 22.24
C ALA A 923 -23.80 8.85 23.38
N GLU A 924 -25.08 8.49 23.24
CA GLU A 924 -25.84 7.71 24.25
C GLU A 924 -25.77 6.20 24.04
N VAL A 925 -25.15 5.72 22.92
CA VAL A 925 -25.00 4.30 22.63
C VAL A 925 -23.76 3.76 23.35
N ALA A 926 -23.95 2.92 24.34
CA ALA A 926 -22.88 2.40 25.21
C ALA A 926 -21.83 1.57 24.45
N GLU A 927 -22.26 0.84 23.41
CA GLU A 927 -21.38 0.00 22.57
C GLU A 927 -20.55 0.80 21.57
N SER A 928 -20.87 2.07 21.33
CA SER A 928 -20.13 2.95 20.44
C SER A 928 -18.90 3.53 21.12
N TYR A 929 -17.73 3.11 20.73
CA TYR A 929 -16.49 3.75 21.19
C TYR A 929 -16.44 5.24 20.78
N THR A 930 -16.86 5.55 19.55
CA THR A 930 -16.98 6.94 19.12
C THR A 930 -17.91 7.73 20.06
N GLY A 931 -19.06 7.16 20.41
CA GLY A 931 -20.02 7.77 21.34
C GLY A 931 -19.41 8.04 22.71
N GLN A 932 -18.68 7.07 23.27
CA GLN A 932 -18.01 7.21 24.58
C GLN A 932 -17.01 8.39 24.61
N TYR A 933 -16.20 8.58 23.55
CA TYR A 933 -15.25 9.70 23.47
C TYR A 933 -15.95 11.02 23.08
N LEU A 934 -17.04 10.97 22.32
CA LEU A 934 -17.78 12.14 21.87
C LEU A 934 -18.59 12.79 23.00
N LYS A 935 -19.19 12.00 23.89
CA LYS A 935 -20.05 12.48 24.99
C LYS A 935 -19.39 13.55 25.87
N PRO A 936 -18.16 13.32 26.39
CA PRO A 936 -17.47 14.35 27.19
C PRO A 936 -17.17 15.63 26.39
N VAL A 937 -16.93 15.51 25.09
CA VAL A 937 -16.66 16.68 24.22
C VAL A 937 -17.93 17.51 24.03
N LEU A 938 -19.07 16.88 23.78
CA LEU A 938 -20.36 17.56 23.65
C LEU A 938 -20.75 18.26 24.96
N GLU A 939 -20.60 17.61 26.11
CA GLU A 939 -20.90 18.17 27.43
C GLU A 939 -19.99 19.37 27.73
N ARG A 940 -18.68 19.21 27.50
CA ARG A 940 -17.69 20.27 27.69
C ARG A 940 -17.99 21.51 26.84
N ASP A 941 -18.31 21.30 25.56
CA ASP A 941 -18.49 22.42 24.64
C ASP A 941 -19.85 23.10 24.83
N ARG A 942 -20.92 22.41 25.23
CA ARG A 942 -22.18 23.00 25.69
C ARG A 942 -21.96 23.87 26.93
N ALA A 943 -21.17 23.42 27.90
CA ALA A 943 -20.85 24.19 29.09
C ALA A 943 -20.05 25.47 28.75
N ARG A 944 -19.14 25.40 27.78
CA ARG A 944 -18.37 26.56 27.28
C ARG A 944 -19.26 27.57 26.56
N GLU A 945 -20.18 27.14 25.74
CA GLU A 945 -21.15 28.02 25.07
C GLU A 945 -22.10 28.71 26.03
N ALA A 946 -22.56 28.01 27.05
CA ALA A 946 -23.40 28.59 28.10
C ALA A 946 -22.69 29.68 28.95
N THR A 947 -21.35 29.62 29.02
CA THR A 947 -20.54 30.59 29.78
C THR A 947 -19.95 31.72 28.92
N ALA A 948 -20.05 31.59 27.57
CA ALA A 948 -19.58 32.62 26.66
C ALA A 948 -20.49 33.86 26.74
N PRO A 949 -19.93 35.10 26.88
CA PRO A 949 -20.75 36.32 26.84
C PRO A 949 -21.48 36.38 25.51
N ALA A 950 -22.78 36.64 25.52
CA ALA A 950 -23.59 36.86 24.33
C ALA A 950 -22.90 37.87 23.40
N LYS A 951 -22.62 37.48 22.17
CA LYS A 951 -21.98 38.30 21.13
C LYS A 951 -22.84 39.46 20.71
#